data_650977665ce62440164a6d36b2d20670
#
_entry.id   650977665ce62440164a6d36b2d20670
#
_cell.length_a   1.000
_cell.length_b   1.000
_cell.length_c   1.000
_cell.angle_alpha   90.00
_cell.angle_beta   90.00
_cell.angle_gamma   90.00
#
_symmetry.space_group_name_H-M   'P 1'
#
loop_
_entity.id
_entity.type
_entity.pdbx_description
1 polymer ?
#
loop_
_entity_poly.entity_id
_entity_poly.type
_entity_poly.pdbx_seq_one_letter_code
_entity_poly.pdbx_strand_id
1 'polypeptide(L)'
;MPQSKGPFYMTTAIAYTSGKPHIGNTYEIVLADSIARFRRQEGYDVFFQTGTDEHGQKIELKAEEAGITPKEFVDNVSTEIKRIWDLMNTSYDKFIRTTDDYHEKQVQKIFKKLYDQGDIYKGSYEGMYCTPCESLWTESQLVDGKCPDCGREVKPAKEEAYFFKMSKYANKLIEHINTHPEFIQPVSRKNEMMNNFLLPGLQDLCVSRTSFKWGIPVDFDDKHVVYVWLDALTNYITGIGYDADGNSSEQYKKFWPADLHLIGKDIIRFHTIYWPIFLMALGEPLPKQVFGHPWLLQNDGKMSKSKGNVIYADDLVDLFGVDAVRYFVLHEMPFENDGVISWELMVERMNSDLANTLGNLVNRTVAMSNKYFGGVVNKTGVEDAAIDGDLKAVVTATRDKVQAKMATLHVADAITEVFTLFKRCNKYIDETMPWALAKDEAQQDRLAEVLYNLVESITIGANLLKSFMPETTDKILAQLYPANPEAGVRDFDDLATFGLRETGLKVTETPEILFARLDFEKDLKEKVEAIQEAQKKANGVTEYPQVEVKPEITFDDFEKVQFRVAKVLTCEAVKKTKLLKFELQIGDEKRTIVSGIQKYYKPEELIGKKLVVCTNLKPRKICGIESQGMIISAWDDKDNLSVLTLEKDIIEGAEIG
;
A
#
# COMPACT_ATOMS: atom_id res chain seq x y z
N MET A 1 7.93 28.57 -25.35
CA MET A 1 7.95 27.76 -24.14
C MET A 1 7.71 28.72 -22.98
N PRO A 2 6.78 28.46 -22.08
CA PRO A 2 6.65 29.27 -20.87
C PRO A 2 7.98 29.29 -20.13
N GLN A 3 8.27 30.39 -19.45
CA GLN A 3 9.52 30.56 -18.70
C GLN A 3 9.51 29.57 -17.53
N SER A 4 10.57 28.75 -17.39
CA SER A 4 10.66 27.79 -16.29
C SER A 4 10.53 28.50 -14.93
N LYS A 5 9.70 27.93 -14.03
CA LYS A 5 9.54 28.43 -12.64
C LYS A 5 10.75 28.12 -11.74
N GLY A 6 11.77 27.46 -12.29
CA GLY A 6 12.99 27.05 -11.58
C GLY A 6 13.01 25.56 -11.21
N PRO A 7 14.11 25.11 -10.56
CA PRO A 7 14.26 23.72 -10.14
C PRO A 7 13.29 23.38 -9.01
N PHE A 8 12.85 22.12 -8.99
CA PHE A 8 12.07 21.53 -7.92
C PHE A 8 12.57 20.10 -7.68
N TYR A 9 13.20 19.87 -6.55
CA TYR A 9 13.71 18.57 -6.16
C TYR A 9 12.81 17.92 -5.12
N MET A 10 12.31 16.73 -5.46
CA MET A 10 11.50 15.95 -4.53
C MET A 10 11.93 14.49 -4.47
N THR A 11 11.68 13.88 -3.32
CA THR A 11 12.02 12.48 -3.08
C THR A 11 10.88 11.75 -2.38
N THR A 12 10.82 10.43 -2.55
CA THR A 12 10.16 9.54 -1.58
C THR A 12 11.17 9.06 -0.55
N ALA A 13 10.70 8.36 0.48
CA ALA A 13 11.56 7.40 1.16
C ALA A 13 12.08 6.36 0.15
N ILE A 14 13.27 5.82 0.42
CA ILE A 14 13.76 4.67 -0.34
C ILE A 14 13.23 3.38 0.29
N ALA A 15 12.72 2.48 -0.55
CA ALA A 15 12.02 1.29 -0.09
C ALA A 15 12.97 0.25 0.49
N TYR A 16 12.71 -0.22 1.72
CA TYR A 16 13.53 -1.24 2.37
C TYR A 16 13.34 -2.61 1.70
N THR A 17 14.44 -3.22 1.22
CA THR A 17 14.43 -4.44 0.40
C THR A 17 14.13 -5.72 1.18
N SER A 18 13.16 -5.69 2.07
CA SER A 18 12.78 -6.86 2.86
C SER A 18 11.73 -7.76 2.19
N GLY A 19 11.27 -7.42 1.01
CA GLY A 19 10.33 -8.20 0.19
C GLY A 19 9.47 -7.34 -0.73
N LYS A 20 8.59 -7.97 -1.52
CA LYS A 20 7.67 -7.30 -2.46
C LYS A 20 6.89 -6.18 -1.76
N PRO A 21 6.80 -4.97 -2.35
CA PRO A 21 6.05 -3.85 -1.79
C PRO A 21 4.54 -4.11 -1.87
N HIS A 22 3.82 -3.79 -0.80
CA HIS A 22 2.36 -3.83 -0.78
C HIS A 22 1.76 -2.49 -1.23
N ILE A 23 0.44 -2.44 -1.40
CA ILE A 23 -0.27 -1.26 -1.91
C ILE A 23 -0.01 0.01 -1.08
N GLY A 24 0.25 -0.10 0.23
CA GLY A 24 0.62 1.04 1.07
C GLY A 24 1.98 1.65 0.69
N ASN A 25 2.96 0.85 0.28
CA ASN A 25 4.23 1.35 -0.27
C ASN A 25 4.01 1.94 -1.68
N THR A 26 3.15 1.30 -2.48
CA THR A 26 2.79 1.79 -3.81
C THR A 26 2.03 3.11 -3.77
N TYR A 27 1.22 3.35 -2.73
CA TYR A 27 0.57 4.63 -2.51
C TYR A 27 1.59 5.78 -2.43
N GLU A 28 2.67 5.62 -1.67
CA GLU A 28 3.70 6.65 -1.53
C GLU A 28 4.29 7.06 -2.88
N ILE A 29 4.67 6.09 -3.72
CA ILE A 29 5.28 6.40 -5.02
C ILE A 29 4.28 7.03 -6.00
N VAL A 30 3.00 6.62 -5.97
CA VAL A 30 1.94 7.20 -6.80
C VAL A 30 1.59 8.62 -6.35
N LEU A 31 1.57 8.86 -5.04
CA LEU A 31 1.37 10.19 -4.47
C LEU A 31 2.51 11.13 -4.90
N ALA A 32 3.75 10.70 -4.77
CA ALA A 32 4.92 11.46 -5.19
C ALA A 32 4.90 11.75 -6.70
N ASP A 33 4.59 10.74 -7.52
CA ASP A 33 4.49 10.90 -8.97
C ASP A 33 3.42 11.91 -9.37
N SER A 34 2.26 11.89 -8.71
CA SER A 34 1.19 12.85 -8.99
C SER A 34 1.63 14.30 -8.70
N ILE A 35 2.37 14.50 -7.61
CA ILE A 35 2.94 15.81 -7.26
C ILE A 35 4.01 16.22 -8.28
N ALA A 36 4.93 15.32 -8.64
CA ALA A 36 5.97 15.57 -9.62
C ALA A 36 5.39 15.97 -10.99
N ARG A 37 4.39 15.22 -11.48
CA ARG A 37 3.69 15.53 -12.74
C ARG A 37 2.98 16.88 -12.67
N PHE A 38 2.31 17.17 -11.57
CA PHE A 38 1.65 18.45 -11.37
C PHE A 38 2.64 19.62 -11.39
N ARG A 39 3.77 19.51 -10.68
CA ARG A 39 4.82 20.55 -10.69
C ARG A 39 5.43 20.73 -12.09
N ARG A 40 5.66 19.64 -12.84
CA ARG A 40 6.06 19.73 -14.25
C ARG A 40 5.02 20.46 -15.10
N GLN A 41 3.73 20.17 -14.91
CA GLN A 41 2.63 20.84 -15.59
C GLN A 41 2.57 22.33 -15.26
N GLU A 42 2.88 22.72 -14.02
CA GLU A 42 3.02 24.12 -13.61
C GLU A 42 4.23 24.83 -14.23
N GLY A 43 5.16 24.11 -14.87
CA GLY A 43 6.37 24.65 -15.49
C GLY A 43 7.63 24.62 -14.63
N TYR A 44 7.67 23.85 -13.54
CA TYR A 44 8.91 23.59 -12.80
C TYR A 44 9.80 22.58 -13.53
N ASP A 45 11.11 22.78 -13.37
CA ASP A 45 12.11 21.77 -13.76
C ASP A 45 12.28 20.77 -12.61
N VAL A 46 11.48 19.70 -12.67
CA VAL A 46 11.37 18.73 -11.57
C VAL A 46 12.41 17.62 -11.69
N PHE A 47 13.12 17.36 -10.60
CA PHE A 47 13.89 16.14 -10.41
C PHE A 47 13.26 15.31 -9.30
N PHE A 48 12.75 14.14 -9.65
CA PHE A 48 12.09 13.21 -8.75
C PHE A 48 12.94 11.97 -8.50
N GLN A 49 13.39 11.77 -7.26
CA GLN A 49 14.20 10.63 -6.86
C GLN A 49 13.42 9.69 -5.96
N THR A 50 13.58 8.39 -6.21
CA THR A 50 13.18 7.27 -5.36
C THR A 50 14.29 6.23 -5.36
N GLY A 51 14.12 5.08 -4.69
CA GLY A 51 15.14 4.04 -4.69
C GLY A 51 14.88 2.95 -3.67
N THR A 52 15.96 2.22 -3.34
CA THR A 52 15.95 1.12 -2.39
C THR A 52 17.02 1.27 -1.32
N ASP A 53 16.62 0.96 -0.07
CA ASP A 53 17.48 0.77 1.09
C ASP A 53 17.81 -0.72 1.22
N GLU A 54 19.10 -1.07 1.12
CA GLU A 54 19.54 -2.43 0.84
C GLU A 54 20.46 -3.03 1.91
N HIS A 55 20.81 -2.30 2.94
CA HIS A 55 21.69 -2.75 4.01
C HIS A 55 20.93 -3.08 5.30
N GLY A 56 21.61 -3.77 6.24
CA GLY A 56 21.10 -4.03 7.57
C GLY A 56 20.98 -5.51 7.93
N GLN A 57 20.85 -5.76 9.23
CA GLN A 57 20.79 -7.12 9.80
C GLN A 57 19.61 -7.94 9.27
N LYS A 58 18.46 -7.29 9.10
CA LYS A 58 17.26 -7.98 8.62
C LYS A 58 17.43 -8.53 7.21
N ILE A 59 18.17 -7.83 6.35
CA ILE A 59 18.48 -8.28 4.99
C ILE A 59 19.43 -9.47 5.04
N GLU A 60 20.51 -9.38 5.85
CA GLU A 60 21.48 -10.48 6.03
C GLU A 60 20.75 -11.77 6.46
N LEU A 61 19.88 -11.70 7.48
CA LEU A 61 19.10 -12.85 7.94
C LEU A 61 18.17 -13.42 6.87
N LYS A 62 17.51 -12.57 6.10
CA LYS A 62 16.61 -13.02 5.02
C LYS A 62 17.36 -13.67 3.85
N ALA A 63 18.53 -13.18 3.52
CA ALA A 63 19.38 -13.79 2.51
C ALA A 63 19.88 -15.17 2.98
N GLU A 64 20.25 -15.29 4.26
CA GLU A 64 20.62 -16.56 4.89
C GLU A 64 19.45 -17.57 4.86
N GLU A 65 18.24 -17.14 5.26
CA GLU A 65 17.02 -17.96 5.18
C GLU A 65 16.73 -18.42 3.74
N ALA A 66 17.02 -17.58 2.74
CA ALA A 66 16.86 -17.92 1.33
C ALA A 66 18.01 -18.74 0.72
N GLY A 67 19.11 -18.92 1.46
CA GLY A 67 20.30 -19.67 1.01
C GLY A 67 21.08 -18.97 -0.11
N ILE A 68 21.01 -17.63 -0.22
CA ILE A 68 21.70 -16.81 -1.21
C ILE A 68 22.49 -15.69 -0.54
N THR A 69 23.34 -15.00 -1.32
CA THR A 69 24.08 -13.84 -0.77
C THR A 69 23.16 -12.64 -0.54
N PRO A 70 23.49 -11.76 0.45
CA PRO A 70 22.72 -10.53 0.66
C PRO A 70 22.63 -9.66 -0.60
N LYS A 71 23.72 -9.57 -1.39
CA LYS A 71 23.71 -8.82 -2.65
C LYS A 71 22.71 -9.39 -3.67
N GLU A 72 22.70 -10.70 -3.85
CA GLU A 72 21.76 -11.37 -4.76
C GLU A 72 20.30 -11.19 -4.26
N PHE A 73 20.10 -11.26 -2.95
CA PHE A 73 18.79 -11.05 -2.35
C PHE A 73 18.25 -9.63 -2.66
N VAL A 74 19.06 -8.59 -2.41
CA VAL A 74 18.63 -7.21 -2.66
C VAL A 74 18.51 -6.89 -4.14
N ASP A 75 19.31 -7.50 -5.03
CA ASP A 75 19.18 -7.35 -6.48
C ASP A 75 17.81 -7.86 -6.96
N ASN A 76 17.38 -9.01 -6.46
CA ASN A 76 16.08 -9.60 -6.79
C ASN A 76 14.93 -8.71 -6.27
N VAL A 77 15.00 -8.28 -5.01
CA VAL A 77 13.92 -7.46 -4.41
C VAL A 77 13.88 -6.06 -5.00
N SER A 78 15.02 -5.42 -5.23
CA SER A 78 15.11 -4.10 -5.86
C SER A 78 14.53 -4.11 -7.27
N THR A 79 14.81 -5.16 -8.05
CA THR A 79 14.23 -5.36 -9.38
C THR A 79 12.71 -5.46 -9.32
N GLU A 80 12.17 -6.19 -8.34
CA GLU A 80 10.71 -6.32 -8.16
C GLU A 80 10.07 -5.00 -7.72
N ILE A 81 10.71 -4.24 -6.82
CA ILE A 81 10.25 -2.91 -6.40
C ILE A 81 10.19 -1.99 -7.62
N LYS A 82 11.27 -1.94 -8.41
CA LYS A 82 11.33 -1.12 -9.62
C LYS A 82 10.25 -1.52 -10.62
N ARG A 83 10.02 -2.82 -10.82
CA ARG A 83 8.95 -3.33 -11.68
C ARG A 83 7.57 -2.81 -11.27
N ILE A 84 7.28 -2.79 -9.95
CA ILE A 84 6.00 -2.27 -9.44
C ILE A 84 5.90 -0.76 -9.65
N TRP A 85 6.99 0.00 -9.41
CA TRP A 85 7.00 1.45 -9.68
C TRP A 85 6.75 1.76 -11.16
N ASP A 86 7.42 1.02 -12.06
CA ASP A 86 7.23 1.15 -13.51
C ASP A 86 5.81 0.73 -13.94
N LEU A 87 5.25 -0.34 -13.36
CA LEU A 87 3.88 -0.80 -13.60
C LEU A 87 2.85 0.29 -13.26
N MET A 88 3.09 1.06 -12.20
CA MET A 88 2.22 2.16 -11.79
C MET A 88 2.39 3.44 -12.64
N ASN A 89 3.15 3.37 -13.73
CA ASN A 89 3.42 4.49 -14.63
C ASN A 89 4.00 5.70 -13.88
N THR A 90 5.01 5.46 -13.03
CA THR A 90 5.68 6.53 -12.27
C THR A 90 6.82 7.15 -13.06
N SER A 91 6.99 8.47 -12.93
CA SER A 91 7.89 9.30 -13.75
C SER A 91 9.11 9.80 -12.98
N TYR A 92 9.68 8.95 -12.11
CA TYR A 92 10.92 9.30 -11.40
C TYR A 92 12.10 9.46 -12.37
N ASP A 93 12.99 10.40 -12.05
CA ASP A 93 14.19 10.68 -12.83
C ASP A 93 15.39 9.85 -12.34
N LYS A 94 15.39 9.47 -11.06
CA LYS A 94 16.44 8.66 -10.46
C LYS A 94 15.86 7.55 -9.58
N PHE A 95 16.36 6.34 -9.79
CA PHE A 95 16.19 5.21 -8.86
C PHE A 95 17.57 4.92 -8.26
N ILE A 96 17.81 5.33 -7.02
CA ILE A 96 19.06 5.11 -6.31
C ILE A 96 19.01 3.80 -5.51
N ARG A 97 20.14 3.12 -5.42
CA ARG A 97 20.34 1.97 -4.54
C ARG A 97 21.42 2.30 -3.52
N THR A 98 21.22 1.94 -2.26
CA THR A 98 22.27 2.18 -1.25
C THR A 98 23.50 1.30 -1.45
N THR A 99 23.41 0.27 -2.30
CA THR A 99 24.55 -0.53 -2.80
C THR A 99 25.23 0.03 -4.05
N ASP A 100 24.86 1.24 -4.51
CA ASP A 100 25.59 1.91 -5.58
C ASP A 100 26.99 2.34 -5.09
N ASP A 101 28.05 2.00 -5.80
CA ASP A 101 29.44 2.26 -5.41
C ASP A 101 29.70 3.73 -5.05
N TYR A 102 29.08 4.67 -5.77
CA TYR A 102 29.22 6.10 -5.50
C TYR A 102 28.60 6.45 -4.14
N HIS A 103 27.41 5.93 -3.84
CA HIS A 103 26.74 6.17 -2.58
C HIS A 103 27.56 5.63 -1.41
N GLU A 104 27.99 4.36 -1.47
CA GLU A 104 28.79 3.74 -0.41
C GLU A 104 30.06 4.56 -0.11
N LYS A 105 30.79 4.97 -1.16
CA LYS A 105 32.00 5.80 -1.01
C LYS A 105 31.71 7.17 -0.35
N GLN A 106 30.61 7.81 -0.71
CA GLN A 106 30.24 9.08 -0.10
C GLN A 106 29.81 8.91 1.34
N VAL A 107 29.10 7.85 1.70
CA VAL A 107 28.74 7.52 3.09
C VAL A 107 29.99 7.32 3.94
N GLN A 108 30.99 6.60 3.44
CA GLN A 108 32.27 6.41 4.13
C GLN A 108 32.98 7.75 4.38
N LYS A 109 33.06 8.62 3.36
CA LYS A 109 33.63 9.96 3.50
C LYS A 109 32.86 10.84 4.48
N ILE A 110 31.52 10.79 4.44
CA ILE A 110 30.65 11.51 5.38
C ILE A 110 30.92 11.05 6.82
N PHE A 111 30.94 9.74 7.04
CA PHE A 111 31.24 9.18 8.36
C PHE A 111 32.60 9.63 8.87
N LYS A 112 33.62 9.54 8.04
CA LYS A 112 35.00 9.99 8.37
C LYS A 112 35.03 11.49 8.68
N LYS A 113 34.39 12.34 7.87
CA LYS A 113 34.32 13.80 8.08
C LYS A 113 33.66 14.12 9.42
N LEU A 114 32.55 13.48 9.76
CA LEU A 114 31.86 13.66 11.05
C LEU A 114 32.69 13.17 12.23
N TYR A 115 33.48 12.12 12.04
CA TYR A 115 34.42 11.61 13.05
C TYR A 115 35.60 12.58 13.25
N ASP A 116 36.24 13.04 12.19
CA ASP A 116 37.40 13.93 12.25
C ASP A 116 37.05 15.31 12.88
N GLN A 117 35.83 15.80 12.69
CA GLN A 117 35.35 17.02 13.34
C GLN A 117 34.86 16.81 14.78
N GLY A 118 34.86 15.57 15.27
CA GLY A 118 34.50 15.22 16.64
C GLY A 118 32.99 15.17 16.91
N ASP A 119 32.14 15.10 15.88
CA ASP A 119 30.70 14.88 16.01
C ASP A 119 30.36 13.38 16.14
N ILE A 120 31.25 12.51 15.67
CA ILE A 120 31.20 11.07 15.94
C ILE A 120 32.34 10.71 16.92
N TYR A 121 32.04 9.85 17.89
CA TYR A 121 33.01 9.33 18.87
C TYR A 121 32.75 7.88 19.17
N LYS A 122 33.79 7.14 19.59
CA LYS A 122 33.70 5.72 19.92
C LYS A 122 33.26 5.52 21.38
N GLY A 123 32.34 4.60 21.60
CA GLY A 123 31.79 4.28 22.91
C GLY A 123 31.29 2.84 22.98
N SER A 124 30.51 2.53 24.00
CA SER A 124 29.85 1.22 24.16
C SER A 124 28.34 1.45 24.24
N TYR A 125 27.59 0.75 23.38
CA TYR A 125 26.14 0.69 23.46
C TYR A 125 25.72 -0.45 24.42
N GLU A 126 24.80 -0.13 25.31
CA GLU A 126 24.10 -1.12 26.13
C GLU A 126 22.61 -0.71 26.19
N GLY A 127 21.71 -1.55 25.66
CA GLY A 127 20.29 -1.26 25.60
C GLY A 127 19.51 -2.35 24.89
N MET A 128 18.37 -1.98 24.32
CA MET A 128 17.44 -2.91 23.67
C MET A 128 17.37 -2.61 22.16
N TYR A 129 17.43 -3.64 21.35
CA TYR A 129 17.39 -3.55 19.88
C TYR A 129 16.15 -4.21 19.31
N CYS A 130 15.45 -3.46 18.46
CA CYS A 130 14.33 -3.95 17.67
C CYS A 130 14.82 -4.32 16.26
N THR A 131 15.00 -5.60 15.97
CA THR A 131 15.44 -6.06 14.64
C THR A 131 14.49 -5.67 13.50
N PRO A 132 13.13 -5.73 13.66
CA PRO A 132 12.22 -5.33 12.58
C PRO A 132 12.27 -3.85 12.19
N CYS A 133 12.55 -2.95 13.15
CA CYS A 133 12.65 -1.50 12.91
C CYS A 133 14.09 -1.05 12.76
N GLU A 134 15.04 -1.92 13.04
CA GLU A 134 16.48 -1.61 13.14
C GLU A 134 16.75 -0.41 14.07
N SER A 135 16.00 -0.34 15.18
CA SER A 135 16.04 0.78 16.13
C SER A 135 16.60 0.36 17.48
N LEU A 136 17.41 1.24 18.06
CA LEU A 136 18.04 1.10 19.37
C LEU A 136 17.21 1.88 20.40
N TRP A 137 16.95 1.26 21.56
CA TRP A 137 16.13 1.78 22.63
C TRP A 137 16.81 1.62 23.99
N THR A 138 16.59 2.58 24.87
CA THR A 138 16.84 2.37 26.30
C THR A 138 15.65 1.67 26.94
N GLU A 139 15.83 0.98 28.06
CA GLU A 139 14.73 0.34 28.77
C GLU A 139 13.59 1.29 29.13
N SER A 140 13.92 2.54 29.47
CA SER A 140 12.95 3.59 29.82
C SER A 140 12.10 4.08 28.63
N GLN A 141 12.52 3.81 27.39
CA GLN A 141 11.80 4.19 26.20
C GLN A 141 10.83 3.11 25.72
N LEU A 142 10.91 1.90 26.25
CA LEU A 142 10.03 0.81 25.88
C LEU A 142 8.59 1.05 26.38
N VAL A 143 7.62 0.61 25.60
CA VAL A 143 6.20 0.60 25.98
C VAL A 143 5.82 -0.85 26.28
N ASP A 144 5.44 -1.15 27.53
CA ASP A 144 5.16 -2.50 28.01
C ASP A 144 6.28 -3.51 27.69
N GLY A 145 7.55 -3.08 27.78
CA GLY A 145 8.72 -3.90 27.47
C GLY A 145 8.96 -4.17 25.98
N LYS A 146 8.23 -3.46 25.08
CA LYS A 146 8.26 -3.65 23.64
C LYS A 146 8.72 -2.39 22.92
N CYS A 147 9.08 -2.54 21.65
CA CYS A 147 9.46 -1.44 20.78
C CYS A 147 8.32 -0.42 20.65
N PRO A 148 8.54 0.86 20.95
CA PRO A 148 7.50 1.89 20.86
C PRO A 148 7.03 2.16 19.44
N ASP A 149 7.88 1.91 18.42
CA ASP A 149 7.53 2.16 17.01
C ASP A 149 6.62 1.07 16.41
N CYS A 150 6.87 -0.21 16.75
CA CYS A 150 6.16 -1.31 16.09
C CYS A 150 5.44 -2.28 17.05
N GLY A 151 5.58 -2.11 18.37
CA GLY A 151 4.96 -2.98 19.39
C GLY A 151 5.52 -4.40 19.48
N ARG A 152 6.63 -4.71 18.78
CA ARG A 152 7.26 -6.05 18.80
C ARG A 152 8.29 -6.17 19.92
N GLU A 153 8.64 -7.41 20.23
CA GLU A 153 9.68 -7.73 21.21
C GLU A 153 11.03 -7.17 20.79
N VAL A 154 11.81 -6.73 21.77
CA VAL A 154 13.18 -6.23 21.62
C VAL A 154 14.16 -7.19 22.30
N LYS A 155 15.42 -7.16 21.85
CA LYS A 155 16.48 -8.02 22.38
C LYS A 155 17.57 -7.17 23.05
N PRO A 156 18.17 -7.60 24.17
CA PRO A 156 19.33 -6.92 24.73
C PRO A 156 20.48 -6.87 23.71
N ALA A 157 21.09 -5.71 23.57
CA ALA A 157 22.27 -5.51 22.72
C ALA A 157 23.35 -4.77 23.51
N LYS A 158 24.57 -5.32 23.48
CA LYS A 158 25.74 -4.72 24.09
C LYS A 158 26.90 -4.89 23.12
N GLU A 159 27.36 -3.77 22.56
CA GLU A 159 28.44 -3.77 21.58
C GLU A 159 29.26 -2.48 21.61
N GLU A 160 30.51 -2.54 21.17
CA GLU A 160 31.29 -1.36 20.86
C GLU A 160 30.66 -0.67 19.64
N ALA A 161 30.49 0.61 19.69
CA ALA A 161 29.84 1.38 18.62
C ALA A 161 30.36 2.80 18.53
N TYR A 162 30.14 3.44 17.39
CA TYR A 162 30.33 4.87 17.22
C TYR A 162 28.99 5.59 17.47
N PHE A 163 29.09 6.75 18.14
CA PHE A 163 27.95 7.60 18.49
C PHE A 163 28.06 8.96 17.84
N PHE A 164 26.95 9.45 17.30
CA PHE A 164 26.85 10.80 16.79
C PHE A 164 26.19 11.73 17.82
N LYS A 165 26.78 12.93 18.04
CA LYS A 165 26.35 13.92 19.04
C LYS A 165 25.09 14.67 18.62
N MET A 166 23.92 13.98 18.67
CA MET A 166 22.62 14.55 18.34
C MET A 166 22.28 15.76 19.22
N SER A 167 22.58 15.69 20.51
CA SER A 167 22.32 16.71 21.50
C SER A 167 22.94 18.06 21.17
N LYS A 168 24.12 18.08 20.51
CA LYS A 168 24.82 19.30 20.07
C LYS A 168 23.97 20.18 19.15
N TYR A 169 23.08 19.59 18.36
CA TYR A 169 22.30 20.26 17.32
C TYR A 169 20.82 20.45 17.68
N ALA A 170 20.35 19.89 18.78
CA ALA A 170 18.95 19.86 19.17
C ALA A 170 18.29 21.23 19.20
N ASN A 171 18.95 22.22 19.90
CA ASN A 171 18.39 23.57 20.02
C ASN A 171 18.33 24.30 18.67
N LYS A 172 19.32 24.10 17.79
CA LYS A 172 19.32 24.68 16.45
C LYS A 172 18.20 24.12 15.59
N LEU A 173 17.90 22.81 15.72
CA LEU A 173 16.77 22.18 15.03
C LEU A 173 15.44 22.70 15.57
N ILE A 174 15.27 22.81 16.89
CA ILE A 174 14.06 23.37 17.51
C ILE A 174 13.79 24.80 17.01
N GLU A 175 14.83 25.63 16.94
CA GLU A 175 14.74 26.99 16.40
C GLU A 175 14.30 26.97 14.94
N HIS A 176 14.90 26.10 14.11
CA HIS A 176 14.53 25.95 12.71
C HIS A 176 13.05 25.55 12.55
N ILE A 177 12.58 24.53 13.28
CA ILE A 177 11.18 24.08 13.23
C ILE A 177 10.20 25.16 13.65
N ASN A 178 10.57 26.00 14.62
CA ASN A 178 9.71 27.08 15.09
C ASN A 178 9.67 28.27 14.13
N THR A 179 10.73 28.52 13.39
CA THR A 179 10.82 29.63 12.42
C THR A 179 10.36 29.25 11.02
N HIS A 180 10.21 27.94 10.73
CA HIS A 180 9.77 27.40 9.44
C HIS A 180 8.54 26.48 9.65
N PRO A 181 7.32 27.04 9.77
CA PRO A 181 6.12 26.27 10.06
C PRO A 181 5.75 25.28 8.95
N GLU A 182 6.25 25.51 7.72
CA GLU A 182 6.08 24.64 6.57
C GLU A 182 6.96 23.40 6.59
N PHE A 183 8.03 23.39 7.40
CA PHE A 183 9.08 22.37 7.37
C PHE A 183 8.56 20.96 7.64
N ILE A 184 7.68 20.78 8.64
CA ILE A 184 7.08 19.47 8.98
C ILE A 184 5.57 19.53 8.77
N GLN A 185 5.08 18.73 7.87
CA GLN A 185 3.65 18.59 7.56
C GLN A 185 3.21 17.11 7.63
N PRO A 186 1.97 16.83 8.06
CA PRO A 186 0.99 17.72 8.72
C PRO A 186 1.47 18.28 10.07
N VAL A 187 0.79 19.32 10.56
CA VAL A 187 1.14 19.97 11.83
C VAL A 187 1.10 19.02 13.03
N SER A 188 0.22 18.00 13.00
CA SER A 188 0.19 16.95 14.03
C SER A 188 1.54 16.22 14.15
N ARG A 189 2.23 15.98 13.03
CA ARG A 189 3.56 15.33 13.01
C ARG A 189 4.63 16.26 13.60
N LYS A 190 4.57 17.57 13.29
CA LYS A 190 5.42 18.55 13.96
C LYS A 190 5.26 18.49 15.48
N ASN A 191 4.03 18.51 15.97
CA ASN A 191 3.75 18.49 17.39
C ASN A 191 4.23 17.20 18.06
N GLU A 192 4.06 16.06 17.39
CA GLU A 192 4.56 14.75 17.85
C GLU A 192 6.09 14.77 17.99
N MET A 193 6.83 15.23 16.99
CA MET A 193 8.29 15.28 17.01
C MET A 193 8.81 16.24 18.07
N MET A 194 8.20 17.41 18.21
CA MET A 194 8.57 18.39 19.22
C MET A 194 8.35 17.85 20.63
N ASN A 195 7.15 17.36 20.93
CA ASN A 195 6.76 17.00 22.30
C ASN A 195 7.38 15.69 22.76
N ASN A 196 7.49 14.69 21.88
CA ASN A 196 7.91 13.35 22.28
C ASN A 196 9.43 13.15 22.21
N PHE A 197 10.15 13.93 21.38
CA PHE A 197 11.57 13.70 21.13
C PHE A 197 12.45 14.92 21.40
N LEU A 198 12.10 16.09 20.86
CA LEU A 198 13.00 17.25 20.91
C LEU A 198 12.98 17.98 22.25
N LEU A 199 11.79 18.27 22.80
CA LEU A 199 11.66 18.98 24.08
C LEU A 199 12.12 18.16 25.29
N PRO A 200 11.93 16.83 25.35
CA PRO A 200 12.54 16.01 26.41
C PRO A 200 14.06 15.92 26.34
N GLY A 201 14.66 16.30 25.21
CA GLY A 201 16.11 16.26 24.98
C GLY A 201 16.54 15.02 24.17
N LEU A 202 17.44 15.24 23.21
CA LEU A 202 17.98 14.18 22.37
C LEU A 202 19.19 13.51 23.04
N GLN A 203 19.21 12.19 22.97
CA GLN A 203 20.41 11.40 23.28
C GLN A 203 21.26 11.24 22.04
N ASP A 204 22.55 10.96 22.23
CA ASP A 204 23.46 10.70 21.13
C ASP A 204 23.09 9.40 20.42
N LEU A 205 23.18 9.39 19.10
CA LEU A 205 22.72 8.30 18.25
C LEU A 205 23.87 7.32 17.98
N CYS A 206 23.63 6.04 18.23
CA CYS A 206 24.51 4.99 17.74
C CYS A 206 24.49 4.93 16.21
N VAL A 207 25.65 5.12 15.57
CA VAL A 207 25.79 5.21 14.10
C VAL A 207 26.65 4.11 13.48
N SER A 208 27.02 3.09 14.24
CA SER A 208 27.70 1.91 13.70
C SER A 208 27.25 0.63 14.40
N ARG A 209 27.49 -0.50 13.78
CA ARG A 209 27.19 -1.84 14.31
C ARG A 209 28.36 -2.78 14.07
N THR A 210 28.49 -3.77 14.96
CA THR A 210 29.49 -4.87 14.87
C THR A 210 28.84 -6.26 14.84
N SER A 211 27.54 -6.33 15.11
CA SER A 211 26.78 -7.58 15.24
C SER A 211 26.41 -8.25 13.93
N PHE A 212 26.58 -7.60 12.79
CA PHE A 212 26.36 -8.13 11.45
C PHE A 212 27.35 -7.49 10.47
N LYS A 213 27.43 -8.03 9.23
CA LYS A 213 28.43 -7.61 8.24
C LYS A 213 27.84 -6.95 6.99
N TRP A 214 26.56 -7.14 6.72
CA TRP A 214 25.91 -6.58 5.55
C TRP A 214 25.56 -5.10 5.76
N GLY A 215 26.49 -4.23 5.40
CA GLY A 215 26.42 -2.78 5.53
C GLY A 215 27.68 -2.15 4.99
N ILE A 216 27.71 -0.83 4.91
CA ILE A 216 28.88 -0.05 4.44
C ILE A 216 29.97 -0.10 5.52
N PRO A 217 31.17 -0.64 5.22
CA PRO A 217 32.25 -0.69 6.22
C PRO A 217 32.76 0.70 6.57
N VAL A 218 33.15 0.90 7.84
CA VAL A 218 33.86 2.11 8.28
C VAL A 218 35.32 1.99 7.84
N ASP A 219 35.78 2.89 6.95
CA ASP A 219 37.09 2.80 6.27
C ASP A 219 38.30 2.63 7.21
N PHE A 220 38.25 3.23 8.40
CA PHE A 220 39.33 3.21 9.38
C PHE A 220 39.14 2.25 10.52
N ASP A 221 38.03 1.47 10.52
CA ASP A 221 37.71 0.43 11.54
C ASP A 221 36.81 -0.64 10.93
N ASP A 222 37.42 -1.63 10.30
CA ASP A 222 36.76 -2.71 9.53
C ASP A 222 35.89 -3.66 10.36
N LYS A 223 35.89 -3.53 11.68
CA LYS A 223 34.97 -4.25 12.57
C LYS A 223 33.57 -3.68 12.54
N HIS A 224 33.42 -2.42 12.12
CA HIS A 224 32.17 -1.69 12.15
C HIS A 224 31.59 -1.52 10.75
N VAL A 225 30.27 -1.66 10.64
CA VAL A 225 29.50 -1.18 9.50
C VAL A 225 28.70 0.05 9.92
N VAL A 226 28.47 0.96 8.98
CA VAL A 226 27.67 2.18 9.19
C VAL A 226 26.23 1.79 9.51
N TYR A 227 25.63 2.47 10.48
CA TYR A 227 24.24 2.28 10.85
C TYR A 227 23.29 2.69 9.71
N VAL A 228 22.30 1.85 9.46
CA VAL A 228 21.40 1.92 8.31
C VAL A 228 20.77 3.33 8.10
N TRP A 229 20.44 4.06 9.15
CA TRP A 229 19.81 5.39 8.99
C TRP A 229 20.80 6.49 8.57
N LEU A 230 22.07 6.42 8.93
CA LEU A 230 23.06 7.34 8.38
C LEU A 230 23.33 7.02 6.90
N ASP A 231 23.39 5.74 6.57
CA ASP A 231 23.46 5.24 5.19
C ASP A 231 22.24 5.69 4.39
N ALA A 232 21.06 5.22 4.77
CA ALA A 232 19.82 5.45 4.03
C ALA A 232 19.51 6.95 3.81
N LEU A 233 19.63 7.81 4.85
CA LEU A 233 19.27 9.22 4.72
C LEU A 233 20.18 10.01 3.79
N THR A 234 21.45 9.64 3.67
CA THR A 234 22.39 10.35 2.78
C THR A 234 22.13 10.11 1.30
N ASN A 235 21.24 9.14 0.93
CA ASN A 235 20.84 8.93 -0.44
C ASN A 235 20.30 10.21 -1.10
N TYR A 236 19.62 11.05 -0.34
CA TYR A 236 18.97 12.27 -0.86
C TYR A 236 19.94 13.29 -1.43
N ILE A 237 21.19 13.28 -1.00
CA ILE A 237 22.24 14.14 -1.55
C ILE A 237 23.17 13.37 -2.48
N THR A 238 23.52 12.13 -2.17
CA THR A 238 24.41 11.33 -3.03
C THR A 238 23.78 11.01 -4.38
N GLY A 239 22.47 10.80 -4.42
CA GLY A 239 21.72 10.52 -5.66
C GLY A 239 21.75 11.64 -6.69
N ILE A 240 22.00 12.88 -6.26
CA ILE A 240 22.18 14.06 -7.12
C ILE A 240 23.64 14.52 -7.20
N GLY A 241 24.58 13.70 -6.69
CA GLY A 241 26.00 13.91 -6.87
C GLY A 241 26.68 14.82 -5.84
N TYR A 242 26.26 14.75 -4.57
CA TYR A 242 26.98 15.34 -3.45
C TYR A 242 28.36 14.69 -3.29
N ASP A 243 29.38 15.48 -3.07
CA ASP A 243 30.73 15.01 -2.72
C ASP A 243 31.20 15.66 -1.40
N ALA A 244 31.52 14.82 -0.42
CA ALA A 244 31.97 15.24 0.91
C ALA A 244 33.32 16.02 0.88
N ASP A 245 34.10 15.86 -0.17
CA ASP A 245 35.36 16.59 -0.39
C ASP A 245 35.14 17.95 -1.07
N GLY A 246 33.88 18.37 -1.30
CA GLY A 246 33.55 19.70 -1.82
C GLY A 246 33.46 19.78 -3.36
N ASN A 247 33.54 18.66 -4.09
CA ASN A 247 33.47 18.60 -5.54
C ASN A 247 32.09 18.14 -6.04
N SER A 248 31.04 18.57 -5.35
CA SER A 248 29.65 18.20 -5.70
C SER A 248 29.28 18.59 -7.13
N SER A 249 28.46 17.76 -7.77
CA SER A 249 28.05 17.91 -9.18
C SER A 249 27.22 19.18 -9.44
N GLU A 250 27.11 19.57 -10.71
CA GLU A 250 26.20 20.67 -11.11
C GLU A 250 24.73 20.34 -10.81
N GLN A 251 24.36 19.05 -10.82
CA GLN A 251 23.02 18.61 -10.46
C GLN A 251 22.74 18.87 -8.98
N TYR A 252 23.67 18.54 -8.09
CA TYR A 252 23.57 18.87 -6.66
C TYR A 252 23.42 20.38 -6.45
N LYS A 253 24.26 21.18 -7.06
CA LYS A 253 24.22 22.65 -6.94
C LYS A 253 22.92 23.27 -7.46
N LYS A 254 22.29 22.63 -8.47
CA LYS A 254 21.02 23.07 -9.05
C LYS A 254 19.82 22.70 -8.18
N PHE A 255 19.78 21.50 -7.65
CA PHE A 255 18.58 20.92 -7.06
C PHE A 255 18.60 20.90 -5.53
N TRP A 256 19.77 20.89 -4.87
CA TRP A 256 19.80 20.94 -3.40
C TRP A 256 19.64 22.38 -2.89
N PRO A 257 18.87 22.68 -1.82
CA PRO A 257 18.11 21.74 -0.98
C PRO A 257 16.81 21.23 -1.61
N ALA A 258 16.41 20.03 -1.21
CA ALA A 258 15.14 19.44 -1.64
C ALA A 258 13.94 20.34 -1.28
N ASP A 259 13.00 20.48 -2.22
CA ASP A 259 11.73 21.18 -1.99
C ASP A 259 10.77 20.34 -1.16
N LEU A 260 10.79 19.00 -1.36
CA LEU A 260 9.91 18.08 -0.66
C LEU A 260 10.55 16.71 -0.45
N HIS A 261 10.62 16.29 0.82
CA HIS A 261 10.73 14.87 1.18
C HIS A 261 9.35 14.33 1.52
N LEU A 262 8.82 13.40 0.72
CA LEU A 262 7.55 12.74 0.93
C LEU A 262 7.81 11.35 1.47
N ILE A 263 7.31 11.05 2.66
CA ILE A 263 7.65 9.84 3.41
C ILE A 263 6.44 9.31 4.19
N GLY A 264 6.46 8.04 4.58
CA GLY A 264 5.48 7.48 5.52
C GLY A 264 5.61 8.08 6.92
N LYS A 265 4.49 8.30 7.61
CA LYS A 265 4.46 8.86 8.98
C LYS A 265 5.25 8.03 10.00
N ASP A 266 5.47 6.75 9.74
CA ASP A 266 6.21 5.81 10.60
C ASP A 266 7.73 6.10 10.65
N ILE A 267 8.26 6.77 9.63
CA ILE A 267 9.67 7.15 9.56
C ILE A 267 9.90 8.65 9.65
N ILE A 268 8.88 9.42 10.08
CA ILE A 268 8.93 10.88 10.18
C ILE A 268 10.06 11.36 11.12
N ARG A 269 10.32 10.63 12.22
CA ARG A 269 11.38 10.95 13.17
C ARG A 269 12.76 10.99 12.52
N PHE A 270 13.05 10.02 11.67
CA PHE A 270 14.36 9.94 11.00
C PHE A 270 14.57 11.08 10.01
N HIS A 271 13.51 11.52 9.33
CA HIS A 271 13.55 12.56 8.29
C HIS A 271 13.46 13.99 8.86
N THR A 272 12.90 14.15 10.05
CA THR A 272 12.69 15.47 10.66
C THR A 272 13.59 15.76 11.85
N ILE A 273 14.28 14.73 12.38
CA ILE A 273 15.25 14.87 13.47
C ILE A 273 16.65 14.43 13.03
N TYR A 274 16.83 13.16 12.61
CA TYR A 274 18.17 12.65 12.28
C TYR A 274 18.74 13.32 11.04
N TRP A 275 17.99 13.32 9.94
CA TRP A 275 18.43 13.87 8.68
C TRP A 275 18.81 15.37 8.76
N PRO A 276 17.96 16.27 9.29
CA PRO A 276 18.34 17.67 9.46
C PRO A 276 19.58 17.87 10.33
N ILE A 277 19.74 17.06 11.38
CA ILE A 277 20.92 17.16 12.26
C ILE A 277 22.19 16.69 11.54
N PHE A 278 22.14 15.63 10.74
CA PHE A 278 23.28 15.23 9.91
C PHE A 278 23.67 16.33 8.92
N LEU A 279 22.69 16.95 8.26
CA LEU A 279 22.93 18.09 7.36
C LEU A 279 23.54 19.29 8.09
N MET A 280 23.04 19.64 9.28
CA MET A 280 23.62 20.71 10.10
C MET A 280 25.08 20.42 10.45
N ALA A 281 25.44 19.18 10.77
CA ALA A 281 26.78 18.74 11.05
C ALA A 281 27.70 18.81 9.83
N LEU A 282 27.16 18.50 8.66
CA LEU A 282 27.88 18.60 7.39
C LEU A 282 28.02 20.02 6.88
N GLY A 283 27.25 20.98 7.45
CA GLY A 283 27.21 22.36 7.00
C GLY A 283 26.34 22.58 5.76
N GLU A 284 25.44 21.63 5.47
CA GLU A 284 24.56 21.65 4.30
C GLU A 284 23.19 22.28 4.61
N PRO A 285 22.54 22.92 3.63
CA PRO A 285 21.17 23.43 3.78
C PRO A 285 20.19 22.32 4.10
N LEU A 286 19.13 22.67 4.85
CA LEU A 286 18.04 21.73 5.16
C LEU A 286 17.02 21.67 4.03
N PRO A 287 16.29 20.53 3.84
CA PRO A 287 15.15 20.47 2.92
C PRO A 287 14.08 21.49 3.34
N LYS A 288 13.33 21.99 2.37
CA LYS A 288 12.29 23.01 2.62
C LYS A 288 11.08 22.43 3.34
N GLN A 289 10.69 21.19 2.98
CA GLN A 289 9.51 20.53 3.56
C GLN A 289 9.70 19.02 3.65
N VAL A 290 9.23 18.44 4.76
CA VAL A 290 9.03 17.00 4.95
C VAL A 290 7.54 16.77 5.18
N PHE A 291 6.93 15.97 4.32
CA PHE A 291 5.53 15.57 4.44
C PHE A 291 5.43 14.10 4.84
N GLY A 292 4.90 13.87 6.04
CA GLY A 292 4.63 12.53 6.56
C GLY A 292 3.22 12.07 6.23
N HIS A 293 3.05 11.34 5.11
CA HIS A 293 1.75 10.87 4.68
C HIS A 293 1.18 9.78 5.61
N PRO A 294 -0.15 9.67 5.73
CA PRO A 294 -0.82 8.65 6.54
C PRO A 294 -0.70 7.25 5.92
N TRP A 295 -1.13 6.25 6.68
CA TRP A 295 -1.15 4.85 6.21
C TRP A 295 -2.40 4.54 5.42
N LEU A 296 -2.25 3.64 4.44
CA LEU A 296 -3.35 2.97 3.78
C LEU A 296 -3.62 1.65 4.52
N LEU A 297 -4.79 1.56 5.13
CA LEU A 297 -5.24 0.42 5.92
C LEU A 297 -6.22 -0.44 5.12
N GLN A 298 -6.34 -1.71 5.46
CA GLN A 298 -7.45 -2.56 5.06
C GLN A 298 -8.54 -2.57 6.16
N ASN A 299 -9.75 -3.02 5.86
CA ASN A 299 -10.91 -2.98 6.77
C ASN A 299 -10.62 -3.47 8.20
N ASP A 300 -9.75 -4.48 8.35
CA ASP A 300 -9.35 -5.08 9.61
C ASP A 300 -8.07 -4.47 10.22
N GLY A 301 -7.60 -3.35 9.67
CA GLY A 301 -6.44 -2.59 10.16
C GLY A 301 -5.19 -2.70 9.28
N LYS A 302 -4.00 -2.66 9.90
CA LYS A 302 -2.73 -2.66 9.17
C LYS A 302 -2.51 -3.96 8.41
N MET A 303 -2.16 -3.84 7.12
CA MET A 303 -1.79 -4.98 6.28
C MET A 303 -0.54 -5.70 6.82
N SER A 304 -0.60 -7.03 6.86
CA SER A 304 0.50 -7.86 7.34
C SER A 304 0.57 -9.18 6.58
N LYS A 305 1.77 -9.57 6.14
CA LYS A 305 2.00 -10.86 5.47
C LYS A 305 1.59 -12.05 6.35
N SER A 306 1.81 -11.95 7.68
CA SER A 306 1.42 -12.99 8.63
C SER A 306 -0.09 -13.16 8.81
N LYS A 307 -0.87 -12.12 8.51
CA LYS A 307 -2.35 -12.17 8.50
C LYS A 307 -2.93 -12.61 7.16
N GLY A 308 -2.11 -12.63 6.09
CA GLY A 308 -2.58 -12.94 4.74
C GLY A 308 -3.54 -11.91 4.15
N ASN A 309 -3.54 -10.67 4.68
CA ASN A 309 -4.43 -9.58 4.26
C ASN A 309 -3.69 -8.50 3.45
N VAL A 310 -2.59 -8.84 2.80
CA VAL A 310 -1.82 -7.89 2.00
C VAL A 310 -2.44 -7.76 0.61
N ILE A 311 -2.62 -6.52 0.16
CA ILE A 311 -3.03 -6.21 -1.21
C ILE A 311 -1.79 -5.72 -1.98
N TYR A 312 -1.53 -6.28 -3.15
CA TYR A 312 -0.44 -5.89 -4.03
C TYR A 312 -0.94 -5.08 -5.23
N ALA A 313 -0.11 -4.18 -5.72
CA ALA A 313 -0.48 -3.28 -6.81
C ALA A 313 -0.71 -4.03 -8.13
N ASP A 314 0.08 -5.03 -8.44
CA ASP A 314 -0.09 -5.83 -9.66
C ASP A 314 -1.41 -6.60 -9.67
N ASP A 315 -1.82 -7.20 -8.54
CA ASP A 315 -3.14 -7.84 -8.41
C ASP A 315 -4.27 -6.82 -8.71
N LEU A 316 -4.14 -5.59 -8.22
CA LEU A 316 -5.13 -4.54 -8.47
C LEU A 316 -5.12 -4.06 -9.92
N VAL A 317 -3.93 -3.89 -10.51
CA VAL A 317 -3.79 -3.46 -11.91
C VAL A 317 -4.39 -4.48 -12.86
N ASP A 318 -4.22 -5.77 -12.60
CA ASP A 318 -4.81 -6.86 -13.39
C ASP A 318 -6.36 -6.85 -13.33
N LEU A 319 -6.94 -6.39 -12.23
CA LEU A 319 -8.40 -6.34 -12.04
C LEU A 319 -9.03 -5.04 -12.52
N PHE A 320 -8.36 -3.89 -12.35
CA PHE A 320 -8.95 -2.57 -12.53
C PHE A 320 -8.24 -1.68 -13.56
N GLY A 321 -6.99 -2.00 -13.91
CA GLY A 321 -6.11 -1.15 -14.71
C GLY A 321 -5.38 -0.09 -13.90
N VAL A 322 -4.25 0.39 -14.44
CA VAL A 322 -3.29 1.26 -13.74
C VAL A 322 -3.96 2.55 -13.22
N ASP A 323 -4.64 3.27 -14.08
CA ASP A 323 -5.20 4.58 -13.72
C ASP A 323 -6.36 4.49 -12.72
N ALA A 324 -7.13 3.39 -12.73
CA ALA A 324 -8.14 3.15 -11.70
C ALA A 324 -7.49 2.92 -10.34
N VAL A 325 -6.39 2.14 -10.28
CA VAL A 325 -5.63 1.94 -9.03
C VAL A 325 -5.01 3.25 -8.55
N ARG A 326 -4.42 4.06 -9.46
CA ARG A 326 -3.92 5.40 -9.13
C ARG A 326 -5.03 6.29 -8.53
N TYR A 327 -6.20 6.31 -9.16
CA TYR A 327 -7.37 7.04 -8.66
C TYR A 327 -7.73 6.62 -7.23
N PHE A 328 -7.84 5.30 -6.97
CA PHE A 328 -8.22 4.78 -5.65
C PHE A 328 -7.25 5.22 -4.57
N VAL A 329 -5.95 4.97 -4.76
CA VAL A 329 -4.95 5.27 -3.73
C VAL A 329 -4.74 6.77 -3.52
N LEU A 330 -5.05 7.61 -4.52
CA LEU A 330 -4.95 9.06 -4.38
C LEU A 330 -6.22 9.68 -3.80
N HIS A 331 -7.42 9.18 -4.20
CA HIS A 331 -8.70 9.74 -3.80
C HIS A 331 -9.11 9.35 -2.38
N GLU A 332 -8.86 8.09 -1.98
CA GLU A 332 -9.29 7.55 -0.67
C GLU A 332 -8.31 7.88 0.48
N MET A 333 -7.25 8.63 0.20
CA MET A 333 -6.26 9.01 1.21
C MET A 333 -6.46 10.45 1.68
N PRO A 334 -6.98 10.67 2.90
CA PRO A 334 -7.04 12.00 3.51
C PRO A 334 -5.64 12.57 3.73
N PHE A 335 -5.53 13.90 3.87
CA PHE A 335 -4.25 14.58 4.07
C PHE A 335 -3.53 14.15 5.36
N GLU A 336 -4.25 13.90 6.44
CA GLU A 336 -3.67 13.71 7.78
C GLU A 336 -4.03 12.36 8.41
N ASN A 337 -5.25 11.88 8.15
CA ASN A 337 -5.77 10.65 8.76
C ASN A 337 -5.51 9.44 7.86
N ASP A 338 -5.44 8.25 8.46
CA ASP A 338 -5.28 7.01 7.72
C ASP A 338 -6.49 6.76 6.81
N GLY A 339 -6.20 6.31 5.60
CA GLY A 339 -7.21 5.90 4.63
C GLY A 339 -7.50 4.40 4.73
N VAL A 340 -8.66 4.00 4.24
CA VAL A 340 -9.07 2.59 4.20
C VAL A 340 -9.34 2.18 2.76
N ILE A 341 -8.85 1.01 2.37
CA ILE A 341 -9.13 0.38 1.08
C ILE A 341 -9.89 -0.93 1.30
N SER A 342 -10.95 -1.15 0.51
CA SER A 342 -11.64 -2.42 0.41
C SER A 342 -12.00 -2.73 -1.03
N TRP A 343 -12.26 -4.00 -1.32
CA TRP A 343 -12.67 -4.42 -2.65
C TRP A 343 -14.00 -3.79 -3.07
N GLU A 344 -14.95 -3.70 -2.14
CA GLU A 344 -16.26 -3.10 -2.35
C GLU A 344 -16.15 -1.61 -2.65
N LEU A 345 -15.32 -0.88 -1.88
CA LEU A 345 -15.08 0.54 -2.11
C LEU A 345 -14.44 0.79 -3.49
N MET A 346 -13.47 -0.03 -3.90
CA MET A 346 -12.86 0.07 -5.21
C MET A 346 -13.87 -0.13 -6.34
N VAL A 347 -14.78 -1.12 -6.21
CA VAL A 347 -15.87 -1.33 -7.19
C VAL A 347 -16.85 -0.17 -7.18
N GLU A 348 -17.20 0.38 -6.02
CA GLU A 348 -18.05 1.55 -5.92
C GLU A 348 -17.45 2.75 -6.66
N ARG A 349 -16.18 3.06 -6.43
CA ARG A 349 -15.47 4.14 -7.12
C ARG A 349 -15.36 3.90 -8.61
N MET A 350 -15.03 2.68 -9.01
CA MET A 350 -14.99 2.29 -10.41
C MET A 350 -16.31 2.57 -11.11
N ASN A 351 -17.42 2.22 -10.47
CA ASN A 351 -18.75 2.38 -11.05
C ASN A 351 -19.27 3.82 -10.99
N SER A 352 -19.17 4.48 -9.82
CA SER A 352 -19.76 5.80 -9.60
C SER A 352 -18.96 6.93 -10.25
N ASP A 353 -17.65 6.92 -10.01
CA ASP A 353 -16.79 8.03 -10.42
C ASP A 353 -16.19 7.81 -11.81
N LEU A 354 -15.52 6.66 -12.01
CA LEU A 354 -14.79 6.41 -13.25
C LEU A 354 -15.72 6.04 -14.41
N ALA A 355 -16.60 5.05 -14.26
CA ALA A 355 -17.49 4.62 -15.33
C ALA A 355 -18.65 5.59 -15.54
N ASN A 356 -19.39 5.99 -14.48
CA ASN A 356 -20.58 6.81 -14.63
C ASN A 356 -20.26 8.30 -14.81
N THR A 357 -19.41 8.89 -13.92
CA THR A 357 -19.17 10.33 -13.98
C THR A 357 -18.27 10.69 -15.15
N LEU A 358 -17.12 10.02 -15.32
CA LEU A 358 -16.13 10.34 -16.34
C LEU A 358 -16.36 9.59 -17.65
N GLY A 359 -16.37 8.25 -17.62
CA GLY A 359 -16.45 7.42 -18.83
C GLY A 359 -17.74 7.66 -19.62
N ASN A 360 -18.88 7.70 -18.93
CA ASN A 360 -20.17 7.95 -19.56
C ASN A 360 -20.27 9.39 -20.10
N LEU A 361 -19.69 10.40 -19.44
CA LEU A 361 -19.65 11.78 -19.94
C LEU A 361 -18.93 11.86 -21.29
N VAL A 362 -17.72 11.29 -21.37
CA VAL A 362 -16.92 11.29 -22.62
C VAL A 362 -17.67 10.53 -23.72
N ASN A 363 -18.13 9.33 -23.42
CA ASN A 363 -18.85 8.49 -24.38
C ASN A 363 -20.12 9.17 -24.94
N ARG A 364 -20.97 9.71 -24.05
CA ARG A 364 -22.20 10.43 -24.45
C ARG A 364 -21.88 11.66 -25.31
N THR A 365 -20.86 12.43 -24.96
CA THR A 365 -20.47 13.64 -25.69
C THR A 365 -19.98 13.28 -27.09
N VAL A 366 -19.09 12.30 -27.24
CA VAL A 366 -18.61 11.80 -28.54
C VAL A 366 -19.75 11.21 -29.36
N ALA A 367 -20.59 10.38 -28.75
CA ALA A 367 -21.73 9.73 -29.43
C ALA A 367 -22.75 10.78 -29.94
N MET A 368 -23.09 11.81 -29.16
CA MET A 368 -23.99 12.91 -29.60
C MET A 368 -23.36 13.73 -30.70
N SER A 369 -22.06 14.03 -30.62
CA SER A 369 -21.35 14.77 -31.68
C SER A 369 -21.39 14.00 -33.00
N ASN A 370 -21.18 12.69 -32.99
CA ASN A 370 -21.30 11.83 -34.17
C ASN A 370 -22.72 11.75 -34.69
N LYS A 371 -23.68 11.54 -33.80
CA LYS A 371 -25.09 11.36 -34.17
C LYS A 371 -25.68 12.60 -34.85
N TYR A 372 -25.38 13.80 -34.35
CA TYR A 372 -26.04 15.02 -34.80
C TYR A 372 -25.25 15.80 -35.85
N PHE A 373 -23.91 15.73 -35.81
CA PHE A 373 -23.01 16.52 -36.67
C PHE A 373 -21.91 15.69 -37.35
N GLY A 374 -22.03 14.37 -37.45
CA GLY A 374 -21.00 13.54 -38.08
C GLY A 374 -19.61 13.64 -37.40
N GLY A 375 -19.60 13.92 -36.11
CA GLY A 375 -18.41 14.08 -35.29
C GLY A 375 -17.81 15.48 -35.31
N VAL A 376 -18.29 16.39 -36.18
CA VAL A 376 -17.78 17.77 -36.25
C VAL A 376 -18.30 18.59 -35.08
N VAL A 377 -17.40 19.28 -34.40
CA VAL A 377 -17.72 20.12 -33.23
C VAL A 377 -17.50 21.59 -33.60
N ASN A 378 -18.60 22.34 -33.67
CA ASN A 378 -18.60 23.73 -34.08
C ASN A 378 -18.97 24.69 -32.96
N LYS A 379 -18.23 25.79 -32.84
CA LYS A 379 -18.57 26.92 -31.99
C LYS A 379 -19.45 27.87 -32.81
N THR A 380 -20.67 28.12 -32.37
CA THR A 380 -21.64 28.96 -33.05
C THR A 380 -21.91 30.30 -32.37
N GLY A 381 -21.61 30.35 -31.05
CA GLY A 381 -21.89 31.54 -30.24
C GLY A 381 -23.35 31.69 -29.80
N VAL A 382 -24.22 30.71 -30.10
CA VAL A 382 -25.61 30.69 -29.65
C VAL A 382 -25.70 30.16 -28.23
N GLU A 383 -25.57 31.04 -27.26
CA GLU A 383 -25.46 30.72 -25.84
C GLU A 383 -26.76 30.99 -25.06
N ASP A 384 -26.97 30.19 -23.98
CA ASP A 384 -27.80 30.52 -22.85
C ASP A 384 -26.92 31.12 -21.74
N ALA A 385 -27.05 32.45 -21.54
CA ALA A 385 -26.16 33.15 -20.63
C ALA A 385 -26.17 32.64 -19.19
N ALA A 386 -27.28 32.03 -18.72
CA ALA A 386 -27.38 31.48 -17.37
C ALA A 386 -26.73 30.11 -17.29
N ILE A 387 -27.12 29.18 -18.16
CA ILE A 387 -26.68 27.77 -18.11
C ILE A 387 -25.22 27.62 -18.55
N ASP A 388 -24.87 28.26 -19.69
CA ASP A 388 -23.51 28.22 -20.25
C ASP A 388 -22.54 29.03 -19.37
N GLY A 389 -23.00 30.17 -18.85
CA GLY A 389 -22.21 31.00 -17.93
C GLY A 389 -21.82 30.27 -16.66
N ASP A 390 -22.75 29.54 -16.07
CA ASP A 390 -22.47 28.71 -14.87
C ASP A 390 -21.48 27.56 -15.17
N LEU A 391 -21.66 26.85 -16.30
CA LEU A 391 -20.70 25.84 -16.74
C LEU A 391 -19.28 26.41 -16.88
N LYS A 392 -19.16 27.50 -17.66
CA LYS A 392 -17.89 28.17 -17.97
C LYS A 392 -17.21 28.67 -16.69
N ALA A 393 -17.96 29.23 -15.76
CA ALA A 393 -17.44 29.71 -14.47
C ALA A 393 -16.87 28.56 -13.63
N VAL A 394 -17.56 27.43 -13.55
CA VAL A 394 -17.06 26.26 -12.84
C VAL A 394 -15.79 25.72 -13.50
N VAL A 395 -15.80 25.56 -14.83
CA VAL A 395 -14.67 24.98 -15.58
C VAL A 395 -13.42 25.84 -15.45
N THR A 396 -13.52 27.15 -15.65
CA THR A 396 -12.36 28.06 -15.60
C THR A 396 -11.80 28.22 -14.16
N ALA A 397 -12.66 28.17 -13.15
CA ALA A 397 -12.23 28.24 -11.75
C ALA A 397 -11.55 26.97 -11.25
N THR A 398 -11.74 25.82 -11.91
CA THR A 398 -11.24 24.52 -11.43
C THR A 398 -9.70 24.49 -11.38
N ARG A 399 -9.00 25.08 -12.35
CA ARG A 399 -7.53 25.16 -12.37
C ARG A 399 -6.99 25.76 -11.07
N ASP A 400 -7.50 26.92 -10.65
CA ASP A 400 -7.04 27.64 -9.46
C ASP A 400 -7.35 26.86 -8.18
N LYS A 401 -8.49 26.18 -8.11
CA LYS A 401 -8.86 25.34 -6.99
C LYS A 401 -7.94 24.12 -6.87
N VAL A 402 -7.67 23.43 -7.98
CA VAL A 402 -6.72 22.31 -8.03
C VAL A 402 -5.34 22.78 -7.60
N GLN A 403 -4.86 23.92 -8.12
CA GLN A 403 -3.58 24.49 -7.77
C GLN A 403 -3.47 24.80 -6.27
N ALA A 404 -4.50 25.41 -5.68
CA ALA A 404 -4.52 25.72 -4.25
C ALA A 404 -4.44 24.45 -3.38
N LYS A 405 -5.13 23.38 -3.75
CA LYS A 405 -5.07 22.09 -3.06
C LYS A 405 -3.69 21.42 -3.21
N MET A 406 -3.16 21.40 -4.44
CA MET A 406 -1.84 20.83 -4.71
C MET A 406 -0.69 21.62 -4.06
N ALA A 407 -0.82 22.94 -3.90
CA ALA A 407 0.17 23.75 -3.19
C ALA A 407 0.34 23.35 -1.73
N THR A 408 -0.69 22.78 -1.12
CA THR A 408 -0.70 22.30 0.27
C THR A 408 -0.76 20.78 0.37
N LEU A 409 -0.47 20.05 -0.72
CA LEU A 409 -0.40 18.58 -0.81
C LEU A 409 -1.73 17.85 -0.52
N HIS A 410 -2.88 18.53 -0.64
CA HIS A 410 -4.21 17.94 -0.51
C HIS A 410 -4.65 17.29 -1.82
N VAL A 411 -3.97 16.21 -2.21
CA VAL A 411 -4.13 15.56 -3.52
C VAL A 411 -5.54 14.98 -3.71
N ALA A 412 -6.11 14.34 -2.70
CA ALA A 412 -7.48 13.81 -2.77
C ALA A 412 -8.52 14.91 -3.03
N ASP A 413 -8.35 16.07 -2.38
CA ASP A 413 -9.22 17.23 -2.58
C ASP A 413 -9.03 17.80 -3.99
N ALA A 414 -7.79 17.83 -4.52
CA ALA A 414 -7.53 18.31 -5.88
C ALA A 414 -8.23 17.44 -6.94
N ILE A 415 -8.20 16.11 -6.78
CA ILE A 415 -8.95 15.19 -7.65
C ILE A 415 -10.46 15.44 -7.53
N THR A 416 -10.98 15.67 -6.34
CA THR A 416 -12.39 15.98 -6.09
C THR A 416 -12.84 17.25 -6.82
N GLU A 417 -12.00 18.29 -6.90
CA GLU A 417 -12.30 19.50 -7.69
C GLU A 417 -12.40 19.19 -9.19
N VAL A 418 -11.52 18.33 -9.73
CA VAL A 418 -11.60 17.90 -11.14
C VAL A 418 -12.89 17.11 -11.39
N PHE A 419 -13.25 16.20 -10.51
CA PHE A 419 -14.50 15.42 -10.64
C PHE A 419 -15.76 16.29 -10.44
N THR A 420 -15.67 17.39 -9.70
CA THR A 420 -16.73 18.40 -9.59
C THR A 420 -17.00 19.07 -10.95
N LEU A 421 -15.96 19.35 -11.73
CA LEU A 421 -16.10 19.82 -13.11
C LEU A 421 -16.85 18.78 -13.96
N PHE A 422 -16.47 17.50 -13.92
CA PHE A 422 -17.15 16.47 -14.72
C PHE A 422 -18.62 16.27 -14.29
N LYS A 423 -18.91 16.33 -13.00
CA LYS A 423 -20.29 16.31 -12.48
C LYS A 423 -21.09 17.51 -13.01
N ARG A 424 -20.48 18.70 -13.06
CA ARG A 424 -21.12 19.89 -13.66
C ARG A 424 -21.41 19.69 -15.15
N CYS A 425 -20.50 19.05 -15.90
CA CYS A 425 -20.73 18.72 -17.32
C CYS A 425 -21.91 17.76 -17.50
N ASN A 426 -22.02 16.71 -16.66
CA ASN A 426 -23.18 15.81 -16.71
C ASN A 426 -24.48 16.54 -16.43
N LYS A 427 -24.51 17.39 -15.39
CA LYS A 427 -25.67 18.24 -15.09
C LYS A 427 -26.00 19.16 -16.25
N TYR A 428 -25.02 19.73 -16.96
CA TYR A 428 -25.22 20.57 -18.12
C TYR A 428 -25.90 19.82 -19.28
N ILE A 429 -25.57 18.55 -19.51
CA ILE A 429 -26.27 17.71 -20.48
C ILE A 429 -27.77 17.59 -20.13
N ASP A 430 -28.07 17.39 -18.83
CA ASP A 430 -29.47 17.22 -18.38
C ASP A 430 -30.24 18.54 -18.42
N GLU A 431 -29.63 19.68 -18.19
CA GLU A 431 -30.22 21.01 -18.25
C GLU A 431 -30.48 21.44 -19.69
N THR A 432 -29.55 21.17 -20.60
CA THR A 432 -29.64 21.59 -22.02
C THR A 432 -30.44 20.65 -22.90
N MET A 433 -30.63 19.41 -22.46
CA MET A 433 -31.38 18.33 -23.16
C MET A 433 -31.03 18.26 -24.66
N PRO A 434 -29.79 17.92 -25.07
CA PRO A 434 -29.36 17.91 -26.49
C PRO A 434 -30.27 17.10 -27.41
N TRP A 435 -30.88 16.05 -26.89
CA TRP A 435 -31.85 15.19 -27.61
C TRP A 435 -33.17 15.87 -27.89
N ALA A 436 -33.51 16.93 -27.14
CA ALA A 436 -34.70 17.77 -27.42
C ALA A 436 -34.35 18.85 -28.46
N LEU A 437 -33.19 19.50 -28.29
CA LEU A 437 -32.70 20.50 -29.28
C LEU A 437 -32.54 19.87 -30.67
N ALA A 438 -32.11 18.63 -30.77
CA ALA A 438 -31.91 17.92 -32.02
C ALA A 438 -33.20 17.67 -32.82
N LYS A 439 -34.39 17.84 -32.24
CA LYS A 439 -35.70 17.66 -32.90
C LYS A 439 -36.19 18.94 -33.59
N ASP A 440 -35.58 20.08 -33.30
CA ASP A 440 -35.96 21.38 -33.82
C ASP A 440 -34.85 21.93 -34.73
N GLU A 441 -35.14 22.09 -36.01
CA GLU A 441 -34.20 22.62 -37.00
C GLU A 441 -33.71 24.04 -36.65
N ALA A 442 -34.52 24.83 -35.95
CA ALA A 442 -34.15 26.18 -35.51
C ALA A 442 -33.17 26.17 -34.33
N GLN A 443 -32.97 25.03 -33.65
CA GLN A 443 -32.09 24.90 -32.52
C GLN A 443 -30.74 24.22 -32.83
N GLN A 444 -30.43 23.99 -34.11
CA GLN A 444 -29.20 23.27 -34.50
C GLN A 444 -27.92 24.02 -34.08
N ASP A 445 -27.90 25.36 -34.22
CA ASP A 445 -26.75 26.16 -33.77
C ASP A 445 -26.60 26.13 -32.24
N ARG A 446 -27.72 26.14 -31.51
CA ARG A 446 -27.69 25.95 -30.05
C ARG A 446 -27.17 24.57 -29.64
N LEU A 447 -27.62 23.55 -30.33
CA LEU A 447 -27.12 22.17 -30.11
C LEU A 447 -25.62 22.06 -30.38
N ALA A 448 -25.14 22.68 -31.46
CA ALA A 448 -23.71 22.71 -31.78
C ALA A 448 -22.89 23.40 -30.68
N GLU A 449 -23.37 24.57 -30.17
CA GLU A 449 -22.72 25.26 -29.07
C GLU A 449 -22.68 24.43 -27.78
N VAL A 450 -23.77 23.70 -27.45
CA VAL A 450 -23.81 22.80 -26.29
C VAL A 450 -22.75 21.72 -26.40
N LEU A 451 -22.59 21.08 -27.56
CA LEU A 451 -21.59 20.06 -27.78
C LEU A 451 -20.16 20.61 -27.74
N TYR A 452 -19.96 21.81 -28.29
CA TYR A 452 -18.69 22.55 -28.21
C TYR A 452 -18.30 22.80 -26.73
N ASN A 453 -19.23 23.32 -25.95
CA ASN A 453 -19.02 23.63 -24.54
C ASN A 453 -18.67 22.36 -23.74
N LEU A 454 -19.30 21.21 -24.03
CA LEU A 454 -18.97 19.92 -23.41
C LEU A 454 -17.57 19.44 -23.77
N VAL A 455 -17.23 19.45 -25.07
CA VAL A 455 -15.91 18.97 -25.52
C VAL A 455 -14.80 19.86 -24.97
N GLU A 456 -14.96 21.18 -24.95
CA GLU A 456 -13.98 22.10 -24.36
C GLU A 456 -13.83 21.88 -22.85
N SER A 457 -14.95 21.71 -22.11
CA SER A 457 -14.94 21.44 -20.68
C SER A 457 -14.23 20.14 -20.35
N ILE A 458 -14.50 19.06 -21.11
CA ILE A 458 -13.83 17.76 -20.94
C ILE A 458 -12.34 17.89 -21.27
N THR A 459 -11.97 18.66 -22.28
CA THR A 459 -10.55 18.89 -22.62
C THR A 459 -9.80 19.55 -21.45
N ILE A 460 -10.37 20.60 -20.85
CA ILE A 460 -9.78 21.27 -19.67
C ILE A 460 -9.70 20.29 -18.49
N GLY A 461 -10.79 19.58 -18.19
CA GLY A 461 -10.83 18.61 -17.10
C GLY A 461 -9.83 17.45 -17.28
N ALA A 462 -9.66 16.95 -18.51
CA ALA A 462 -8.69 15.90 -18.83
C ALA A 462 -7.25 16.38 -18.62
N ASN A 463 -6.91 17.60 -19.04
CA ASN A 463 -5.57 18.14 -18.77
C ASN A 463 -5.29 18.32 -17.27
N LEU A 464 -6.29 18.74 -16.47
CA LEU A 464 -6.16 18.80 -15.00
C LEU A 464 -6.04 17.42 -14.38
N LEU A 465 -6.63 16.39 -15.01
CA LEU A 465 -6.57 15.00 -14.54
C LEU A 465 -5.22 14.34 -14.85
N LYS A 466 -4.42 14.88 -15.78
CA LYS A 466 -3.19 14.26 -16.32
C LYS A 466 -2.17 13.87 -15.25
N SER A 467 -2.05 14.66 -14.21
CA SER A 467 -1.12 14.39 -13.11
C SER A 467 -1.52 13.17 -12.26
N PHE A 468 -2.78 12.83 -12.26
CA PHE A 468 -3.35 11.75 -11.43
C PHE A 468 -3.60 10.48 -12.25
N MET A 469 -4.12 10.62 -13.46
CA MET A 469 -4.55 9.55 -14.36
C MET A 469 -4.02 9.79 -15.79
N PRO A 470 -2.71 9.63 -16.01
CA PRO A 470 -2.06 10.03 -17.26
C PRO A 470 -2.57 9.27 -18.49
N GLU A 471 -2.75 7.94 -18.40
CA GLU A 471 -3.21 7.13 -19.53
C GLU A 471 -4.67 7.43 -19.90
N THR A 472 -5.52 7.65 -18.92
CA THR A 472 -6.92 8.03 -19.12
C THR A 472 -7.02 9.38 -19.82
N THR A 473 -6.18 10.34 -19.41
CA THR A 473 -6.10 11.64 -20.08
C THR A 473 -5.73 11.49 -21.54
N ASP A 474 -4.69 10.71 -21.85
CA ASP A 474 -4.25 10.50 -23.23
C ASP A 474 -5.35 9.82 -24.07
N LYS A 475 -6.09 8.85 -23.52
CA LYS A 475 -7.25 8.23 -24.17
C LYS A 475 -8.40 9.21 -24.39
N ILE A 476 -8.68 10.10 -23.45
CA ILE A 476 -9.70 11.15 -23.63
C ILE A 476 -9.29 12.11 -24.75
N LEU A 477 -8.06 12.61 -24.73
CA LEU A 477 -7.58 13.53 -25.77
C LEU A 477 -7.54 12.87 -27.15
N ALA A 478 -7.17 11.59 -27.25
CA ALA A 478 -7.23 10.84 -28.49
C ALA A 478 -8.66 10.71 -29.05
N GLN A 479 -9.67 10.60 -28.18
CA GLN A 479 -11.06 10.56 -28.62
C GLN A 479 -11.60 11.94 -29.05
N LEU A 480 -11.18 13.00 -28.35
CA LEU A 480 -11.65 14.36 -28.66
C LEU A 480 -10.87 15.01 -29.81
N TYR A 481 -9.64 14.58 -30.06
CA TYR A 481 -8.74 15.12 -31.10
C TYR A 481 -8.07 13.96 -31.89
N PRO A 482 -8.84 13.10 -32.58
CA PRO A 482 -8.29 11.88 -33.19
C PRO A 482 -7.25 12.12 -34.27
N ALA A 483 -7.31 13.26 -34.98
CA ALA A 483 -6.34 13.60 -36.00
C ALA A 483 -5.00 14.09 -35.42
N ASN A 484 -5.01 14.72 -34.27
CA ASN A 484 -3.84 15.23 -33.56
C ASN A 484 -4.14 15.38 -32.05
N PRO A 485 -3.93 14.36 -31.21
CA PRO A 485 -4.19 14.43 -29.75
C PRO A 485 -3.45 15.57 -29.05
N GLU A 486 -2.25 15.92 -29.52
CA GLU A 486 -1.43 17.02 -28.97
C GLU A 486 -2.14 18.39 -29.07
N ALA A 487 -3.06 18.58 -30.04
CA ALA A 487 -3.88 19.79 -30.13
C ALA A 487 -4.84 19.95 -28.92
N GLY A 488 -5.09 18.88 -28.19
CA GLY A 488 -5.88 18.90 -26.94
C GLY A 488 -5.06 19.17 -25.69
N VAL A 489 -3.73 19.09 -25.76
CA VAL A 489 -2.85 19.41 -24.65
C VAL A 489 -2.83 20.91 -24.43
N ARG A 490 -2.95 21.35 -23.18
CA ARG A 490 -2.98 22.76 -22.78
C ARG A 490 -1.83 23.07 -21.84
N ASP A 491 -1.22 24.26 -22.02
CA ASP A 491 -0.35 24.83 -21.00
C ASP A 491 -1.17 25.09 -19.72
N PHE A 492 -0.52 25.02 -18.56
CA PHE A 492 -1.22 25.13 -17.28
C PHE A 492 -2.02 26.44 -17.15
N ASP A 493 -1.46 27.56 -17.64
CA ASP A 493 -2.12 28.85 -17.57
C ASP A 493 -3.37 28.93 -18.45
N ASP A 494 -3.39 28.21 -19.57
CA ASP A 494 -4.53 28.15 -20.51
C ASP A 494 -5.71 27.36 -19.94
N LEU A 495 -5.51 26.53 -18.90
CA LEU A 495 -6.59 25.77 -18.26
C LEU A 495 -7.60 26.63 -17.50
N ALA A 496 -7.32 27.92 -17.28
CA ALA A 496 -8.28 28.90 -16.78
C ALA A 496 -9.03 29.66 -17.91
N THR A 497 -8.75 29.34 -19.18
CA THR A 497 -9.32 30.00 -20.33
C THR A 497 -10.26 29.06 -21.06
N PHE A 498 -11.51 29.48 -21.27
CA PHE A 498 -12.52 28.71 -21.99
C PHE A 498 -12.57 29.09 -23.47
N GLY A 499 -12.76 28.10 -24.33
CA GLY A 499 -13.02 28.34 -25.74
C GLY A 499 -11.79 28.38 -26.65
N LEU A 500 -10.71 27.67 -26.24
CA LEU A 500 -9.47 27.56 -27.02
C LEU A 500 -9.51 26.44 -28.07
N ARG A 501 -10.50 25.52 -28.02
CA ARG A 501 -10.68 24.54 -29.08
C ARG A 501 -11.03 25.20 -30.39
N GLU A 502 -10.32 24.84 -31.45
CA GLU A 502 -10.67 25.27 -32.80
C GLU A 502 -12.03 24.71 -33.26
N THR A 503 -12.84 25.53 -33.91
CA THR A 503 -14.11 25.09 -34.48
C THR A 503 -13.87 24.17 -35.69
N GLY A 504 -14.80 23.23 -35.93
CA GLY A 504 -14.74 22.31 -37.07
C GLY A 504 -13.87 21.07 -36.87
N LEU A 505 -13.18 20.91 -35.74
CA LEU A 505 -12.44 19.70 -35.45
C LEU A 505 -13.40 18.54 -35.12
N LYS A 506 -13.07 17.35 -35.64
CA LYS A 506 -13.84 16.14 -35.39
C LYS A 506 -13.43 15.48 -34.09
N VAL A 507 -14.38 14.78 -33.46
CA VAL A 507 -14.13 13.74 -32.44
C VAL A 507 -14.03 12.38 -33.14
N THR A 508 -13.55 11.34 -32.41
CA THR A 508 -13.48 9.97 -32.95
C THR A 508 -14.85 9.45 -33.39
N GLU A 509 -14.88 8.65 -34.45
CA GLU A 509 -16.14 8.05 -34.94
C GLU A 509 -16.71 7.02 -34.01
N THR A 510 -15.84 6.21 -33.39
CA THR A 510 -16.20 5.16 -32.45
C THR A 510 -15.58 5.45 -31.09
N PRO A 511 -16.40 5.85 -30.09
CA PRO A 511 -15.86 6.09 -28.75
C PRO A 511 -15.37 4.79 -28.08
N GLU A 512 -14.21 4.85 -27.46
CA GLU A 512 -13.69 3.77 -26.60
C GLU A 512 -14.32 3.90 -25.21
N ILE A 513 -14.69 2.77 -24.62
CA ILE A 513 -15.14 2.69 -23.23
C ILE A 513 -13.90 2.85 -22.34
N LEU A 514 -13.78 3.98 -21.63
CA LEU A 514 -12.65 4.26 -20.74
C LEU A 514 -12.64 3.32 -19.53
N PHE A 515 -13.81 3.09 -18.94
CA PHE A 515 -13.99 2.25 -17.76
C PHE A 515 -15.27 1.43 -17.88
N ALA A 516 -15.15 0.11 -17.76
CA ALA A 516 -16.31 -0.78 -17.69
C ALA A 516 -16.89 -0.80 -16.27
N ARG A 517 -18.22 -0.96 -16.17
CA ARG A 517 -18.86 -1.24 -14.88
C ARG A 517 -18.53 -2.65 -14.44
N LEU A 518 -18.32 -2.82 -13.15
CA LEU A 518 -17.99 -4.09 -12.52
C LEU A 518 -19.06 -4.47 -11.48
N ASP A 519 -19.35 -5.75 -11.39
CA ASP A 519 -20.15 -6.35 -10.33
C ASP A 519 -19.22 -7.23 -9.48
N PHE A 520 -19.09 -6.93 -8.18
CA PHE A 520 -18.14 -7.67 -7.34
C PHE A 520 -18.40 -9.16 -7.32
N GLU A 521 -19.65 -9.59 -7.12
CA GLU A 521 -20.00 -11.00 -7.02
C GLU A 521 -19.80 -11.78 -8.32
N LYS A 522 -19.99 -11.14 -9.47
CA LYS A 522 -19.92 -11.81 -10.79
C LYS A 522 -18.53 -11.72 -11.42
N ASP A 523 -17.86 -10.57 -11.29
CA ASP A 523 -16.68 -10.27 -12.10
C ASP A 523 -15.37 -10.44 -11.33
N LEU A 524 -15.41 -10.29 -9.98
CA LEU A 524 -14.21 -10.17 -9.17
C LEU A 524 -14.08 -11.20 -8.06
N LYS A 525 -15.16 -11.66 -7.44
CA LYS A 525 -15.13 -12.47 -6.22
C LYS A 525 -14.23 -13.70 -6.34
N GLU A 526 -14.42 -14.54 -7.36
CA GLU A 526 -13.57 -15.72 -7.57
C GLU A 526 -12.09 -15.38 -7.74
N LYS A 527 -11.79 -14.26 -8.43
CA LYS A 527 -10.41 -13.80 -8.64
C LYS A 527 -9.78 -13.31 -7.34
N VAL A 528 -10.53 -12.54 -6.55
CA VAL A 528 -10.09 -12.03 -5.25
C VAL A 528 -9.85 -13.17 -4.27
N GLU A 529 -10.76 -14.14 -4.19
CA GLU A 529 -10.59 -15.33 -3.35
C GLU A 529 -9.36 -16.15 -3.76
N ALA A 530 -9.14 -16.34 -5.08
CA ALA A 530 -7.96 -17.03 -5.59
C ALA A 530 -6.65 -16.30 -5.23
N ILE A 531 -6.61 -14.97 -5.34
CA ILE A 531 -5.47 -14.14 -4.94
C ILE A 531 -5.19 -14.30 -3.44
N GLN A 532 -6.22 -14.21 -2.60
CA GLN A 532 -6.10 -14.33 -1.15
C GLN A 532 -5.61 -15.73 -0.74
N GLU A 533 -6.14 -16.78 -1.37
CA GLU A 533 -5.72 -18.16 -1.11
C GLU A 533 -4.26 -18.40 -1.52
N ALA A 534 -3.86 -17.90 -2.69
CA ALA A 534 -2.47 -17.98 -3.16
C ALA A 534 -1.52 -17.26 -2.20
N GLN A 535 -1.88 -16.09 -1.69
CA GLN A 535 -1.09 -15.33 -0.72
C GLN A 535 -1.00 -16.04 0.64
N LYS A 536 -2.10 -16.59 1.16
CA LYS A 536 -2.09 -17.39 2.40
C LYS A 536 -1.15 -18.59 2.27
N LYS A 537 -1.23 -19.30 1.16
CA LYS A 537 -0.35 -20.44 0.87
C LYS A 537 1.12 -20.03 0.77
N ALA A 538 1.43 -18.95 0.05
CA ALA A 538 2.81 -18.45 -0.11
C ALA A 538 3.42 -17.96 1.22
N ASN A 539 2.62 -17.43 2.13
CA ASN A 539 3.05 -16.94 3.44
C ASN A 539 3.01 -18.01 4.55
N GLY A 540 2.64 -19.26 4.24
CA GLY A 540 2.53 -20.35 5.21
C GLY A 540 1.47 -20.08 6.30
N VAL A 541 0.44 -19.29 5.99
CA VAL A 541 -0.64 -18.99 6.93
C VAL A 541 -1.47 -20.25 7.15
N THR A 542 -1.44 -20.79 8.35
CA THR A 542 -2.30 -21.92 8.75
C THR A 542 -3.63 -21.37 9.26
N GLU A 543 -4.70 -21.69 8.57
CA GLU A 543 -6.05 -21.40 9.05
C GLU A 543 -6.45 -22.49 10.06
N TYR A 544 -6.79 -22.06 11.26
CA TYR A 544 -7.35 -22.95 12.28
C TYR A 544 -8.88 -22.93 12.17
N PRO A 545 -9.53 -24.11 12.29
CA PRO A 545 -10.98 -24.19 12.26
C PRO A 545 -11.59 -23.31 13.35
N GLN A 546 -12.65 -22.58 13.01
CA GLN A 546 -13.42 -21.80 13.97
C GLN A 546 -14.29 -22.75 14.80
N VAL A 547 -13.93 -22.95 16.05
CA VAL A 547 -14.67 -23.82 16.98
C VAL A 547 -15.44 -22.93 17.96
N GLU A 548 -16.73 -23.21 18.11
CA GLU A 548 -17.54 -22.57 19.15
C GLU A 548 -16.97 -22.92 20.53
N VAL A 549 -16.54 -21.93 21.28
CA VAL A 549 -16.00 -22.13 22.64
C VAL A 549 -17.16 -22.39 23.58
N LYS A 550 -17.21 -23.59 24.15
CA LYS A 550 -18.20 -23.97 25.15
C LYS A 550 -17.87 -23.36 26.50
N PRO A 551 -18.87 -23.17 27.38
CA PRO A 551 -18.63 -22.73 28.74
C PRO A 551 -17.65 -23.63 29.47
N GLU A 552 -16.87 -23.05 30.40
CA GLU A 552 -16.00 -23.79 31.29
C GLU A 552 -16.79 -24.79 32.15
N ILE A 553 -16.22 -25.96 32.37
CA ILE A 553 -16.78 -27.00 33.25
C ILE A 553 -15.80 -27.28 34.37
N THR A 554 -16.29 -27.79 35.50
CA THR A 554 -15.42 -28.26 36.62
C THR A 554 -14.75 -29.59 36.27
N PHE A 555 -13.70 -29.93 37.00
CA PHE A 555 -13.07 -31.25 36.89
C PHE A 555 -14.07 -32.37 37.23
N ASP A 556 -14.90 -32.21 38.27
CA ASP A 556 -15.98 -33.12 38.63
C ASP A 556 -17.00 -33.35 37.52
N ASP A 557 -17.21 -32.35 36.63
CA ASP A 557 -18.09 -32.51 35.46
C ASP A 557 -17.40 -33.31 34.36
N PHE A 558 -16.08 -33.16 34.20
CA PHE A 558 -15.30 -33.96 33.25
C PHE A 558 -15.21 -35.41 33.68
N GLU A 559 -14.99 -35.73 35.00
CA GLU A 559 -14.96 -37.08 35.55
C GLU A 559 -16.25 -37.86 35.35
N LYS A 560 -17.38 -37.20 35.10
CA LYS A 560 -18.64 -37.87 34.76
C LYS A 560 -18.63 -38.55 33.42
N VAL A 561 -17.64 -38.26 32.55
CA VAL A 561 -17.54 -38.83 31.20
C VAL A 561 -16.42 -39.87 31.20
N GLN A 562 -16.75 -41.13 30.88
CA GLN A 562 -15.76 -42.19 30.84
C GLN A 562 -15.33 -42.53 29.39
N PHE A 563 -14.07 -42.37 29.13
CA PHE A 563 -13.45 -42.80 27.87
C PHE A 563 -12.64 -44.09 28.11
N ARG A 564 -12.74 -45.06 27.16
CA ARG A 564 -11.98 -46.32 27.23
C ARG A 564 -11.44 -46.72 25.87
N VAL A 565 -10.39 -47.52 25.87
CA VAL A 565 -9.84 -48.13 24.65
C VAL A 565 -10.75 -49.27 24.19
N ALA A 566 -11.16 -49.24 22.94
CA ALA A 566 -12.01 -50.24 22.32
C ALA A 566 -11.35 -50.82 21.04
N LYS A 567 -11.25 -52.15 20.93
CA LYS A 567 -10.77 -52.81 19.71
C LYS A 567 -11.92 -53.13 18.80
N VAL A 568 -11.83 -52.78 17.54
CA VAL A 568 -12.84 -53.09 16.54
C VAL A 568 -12.75 -54.55 16.15
N LEU A 569 -13.81 -55.31 16.46
CA LEU A 569 -13.91 -56.72 16.10
C LEU A 569 -14.54 -56.86 14.69
N THR A 570 -15.65 -56.19 14.46
CA THR A 570 -16.32 -56.12 13.17
C THR A 570 -16.79 -54.70 12.87
N CYS A 571 -16.84 -54.35 11.60
CA CYS A 571 -17.42 -53.13 11.10
C CYS A 571 -18.22 -53.43 9.83
N GLU A 572 -19.46 -52.98 9.75
CA GLU A 572 -20.33 -53.17 8.58
C GLU A 572 -21.16 -51.90 8.25
N ALA A 573 -21.39 -51.69 6.96
CA ALA A 573 -22.22 -50.59 6.51
C ALA A 573 -23.71 -50.88 6.77
N VAL A 574 -24.42 -49.92 7.36
CA VAL A 574 -25.88 -50.04 7.58
C VAL A 574 -26.63 -49.67 6.28
N LYS A 575 -27.34 -50.63 5.70
CA LYS A 575 -28.04 -50.50 4.40
C LYS A 575 -28.93 -49.24 4.37
N LYS A 576 -28.85 -48.48 3.27
CA LYS A 576 -29.63 -47.28 2.99
C LYS A 576 -29.37 -46.11 3.98
N THR A 577 -28.24 -46.09 4.64
CA THR A 577 -27.82 -45.00 5.56
C THR A 577 -26.37 -44.58 5.29
N LYS A 578 -25.90 -43.57 5.99
CA LYS A 578 -24.48 -43.13 5.99
C LYS A 578 -23.77 -43.63 7.26
N LEU A 579 -24.22 -44.74 7.86
CA LEU A 579 -23.78 -45.23 9.15
C LEU A 579 -22.94 -46.51 9.00
N LEU A 580 -21.94 -46.63 9.88
CA LEU A 580 -21.22 -47.86 10.15
C LEU A 580 -21.65 -48.41 11.50
N LYS A 581 -21.91 -49.76 11.55
CA LYS A 581 -22.15 -50.50 12.78
C LYS A 581 -20.88 -51.24 13.17
N PHE A 582 -20.50 -51.09 14.40
CA PHE A 582 -19.31 -51.65 15.00
C PHE A 582 -19.68 -52.69 16.06
N GLU A 583 -18.93 -53.78 16.13
CA GLU A 583 -18.83 -54.63 17.32
C GLU A 583 -17.42 -54.38 17.92
N LEU A 584 -17.39 -53.90 19.14
CA LEU A 584 -16.16 -53.47 19.82
C LEU A 584 -15.89 -54.32 21.04
N GLN A 585 -14.62 -54.74 21.26
CA GLN A 585 -14.13 -55.34 22.52
C GLN A 585 -13.65 -54.24 23.43
N ILE A 586 -14.16 -54.17 24.66
CA ILE A 586 -13.79 -53.17 25.69
C ILE A 586 -13.55 -53.94 27.01
N GLY A 587 -12.32 -54.39 27.26
CA GLY A 587 -12.03 -55.35 28.35
C GLY A 587 -12.76 -56.66 28.09
N ASP A 588 -13.51 -57.12 29.07
CA ASP A 588 -14.24 -58.38 29.01
C ASP A 588 -15.62 -58.30 28.34
N GLU A 589 -16.06 -57.09 27.95
CA GLU A 589 -17.40 -56.86 27.37
C GLU A 589 -17.30 -56.55 25.86
N LYS A 590 -18.40 -56.91 25.17
CA LYS A 590 -18.59 -56.51 23.79
C LYS A 590 -19.73 -55.51 23.71
N ARG A 591 -19.56 -54.46 22.87
CA ARG A 591 -20.57 -53.46 22.66
C ARG A 591 -20.81 -53.18 21.18
N THR A 592 -22.08 -52.95 20.86
CA THR A 592 -22.45 -52.44 19.52
C THR A 592 -22.47 -50.94 19.56
N ILE A 593 -21.77 -50.28 18.62
CA ILE A 593 -21.83 -48.82 18.42
C ILE A 593 -22.14 -48.50 16.97
N VAL A 594 -22.93 -47.48 16.75
CA VAL A 594 -23.26 -46.97 15.42
C VAL A 594 -22.69 -45.54 15.29
N SER A 595 -21.96 -45.28 14.21
CA SER A 595 -21.34 -44.00 13.95
C SER A 595 -21.59 -43.52 12.51
N GLY A 596 -21.71 -42.19 12.31
CA GLY A 596 -21.99 -41.53 11.01
C GLY A 596 -20.77 -41.33 10.13
N ILE A 597 -19.74 -42.15 10.23
CA ILE A 597 -18.45 -41.95 9.58
C ILE A 597 -18.26 -42.72 8.26
N GLN A 598 -19.30 -43.33 7.70
CA GLN A 598 -19.24 -44.11 6.44
C GLN A 598 -18.73 -43.30 5.24
N LYS A 599 -18.87 -41.95 5.26
CA LYS A 599 -18.34 -41.07 4.22
C LYS A 599 -16.80 -41.06 4.21
N TYR A 600 -16.19 -41.26 5.37
CA TYR A 600 -14.75 -41.05 5.58
C TYR A 600 -13.95 -42.34 5.69
N TYR A 601 -14.62 -43.49 6.04
CA TYR A 601 -13.97 -44.76 6.24
C TYR A 601 -14.73 -45.90 5.60
N LYS A 602 -14.00 -46.83 5.00
CA LYS A 602 -14.53 -48.15 4.62
C LYS A 602 -14.46 -49.08 5.83
N PRO A 603 -15.41 -50.03 5.99
CA PRO A 603 -15.39 -50.96 7.13
C PRO A 603 -14.09 -51.67 7.33
N GLU A 604 -13.42 -52.10 6.26
CA GLU A 604 -12.19 -52.88 6.27
C GLU A 604 -11.00 -52.11 6.87
N GLU A 605 -11.02 -50.78 6.75
CA GLU A 605 -9.94 -49.89 7.25
C GLU A 605 -9.95 -49.78 8.77
N LEU A 606 -11.04 -50.09 9.42
CA LEU A 606 -11.26 -49.91 10.84
C LEU A 606 -11.15 -51.21 11.66
N ILE A 607 -11.38 -52.39 11.04
CA ILE A 607 -11.29 -53.68 11.71
C ILE A 607 -9.88 -53.87 12.29
N GLY A 608 -9.84 -54.28 13.54
CA GLY A 608 -8.59 -54.54 14.31
C GLY A 608 -7.97 -53.30 14.92
N LYS A 609 -8.40 -52.08 14.54
CA LYS A 609 -7.90 -50.84 15.18
C LYS A 609 -8.39 -50.68 16.61
N LYS A 610 -7.60 -49.98 17.42
CA LYS A 610 -7.98 -49.57 18.77
C LYS A 610 -8.41 -48.11 18.70
N LEU A 611 -9.63 -47.82 19.13
CA LEU A 611 -10.30 -46.50 19.06
C LEU A 611 -10.59 -45.99 20.46
N VAL A 612 -10.71 -44.67 20.60
CA VAL A 612 -11.20 -44.03 21.82
C VAL A 612 -12.73 -43.99 21.76
N VAL A 613 -13.39 -44.51 22.82
CA VAL A 613 -14.84 -44.61 22.91
C VAL A 613 -15.34 -44.06 24.24
N CYS A 614 -16.36 -43.22 24.20
CA CYS A 614 -17.15 -42.83 25.37
C CYS A 614 -18.11 -43.98 25.73
N THR A 615 -17.94 -44.58 26.91
CA THR A 615 -18.57 -45.83 27.33
C THR A 615 -19.76 -45.66 28.24
N ASN A 616 -19.92 -44.56 28.93
CA ASN A 616 -20.98 -44.34 29.91
C ASN A 616 -22.16 -43.50 29.42
N LEU A 617 -22.31 -43.39 28.08
CA LEU A 617 -23.51 -42.82 27.49
C LEU A 617 -24.70 -43.79 27.56
N LYS A 618 -25.90 -43.26 27.85
CA LYS A 618 -27.13 -44.08 27.80
C LYS A 618 -27.29 -44.66 26.41
N PRO A 619 -27.58 -45.98 26.28
CA PRO A 619 -27.85 -46.61 25.00
C PRO A 619 -28.97 -45.90 24.24
N ARG A 620 -28.77 -45.74 22.91
CA ARG A 620 -29.73 -45.11 22.04
C ARG A 620 -29.95 -45.91 20.78
N LYS A 621 -31.22 -46.05 20.35
CA LYS A 621 -31.53 -46.69 19.04
C LYS A 621 -31.26 -45.70 17.91
N ILE A 622 -30.41 -46.09 16.97
CA ILE A 622 -30.06 -45.36 15.74
C ILE A 622 -30.35 -46.26 14.55
N CYS A 623 -31.30 -45.88 13.71
CA CYS A 623 -31.82 -46.71 12.59
C CYS A 623 -32.15 -48.14 13.00
N GLY A 624 -32.79 -48.34 14.14
CA GLY A 624 -33.21 -49.62 14.68
C GLY A 624 -32.13 -50.43 15.40
N ILE A 625 -30.89 -50.00 15.42
CA ILE A 625 -29.76 -50.64 16.09
C ILE A 625 -29.48 -49.90 17.39
N GLU A 626 -29.34 -50.61 18.51
CA GLU A 626 -29.00 -50.02 19.79
C GLU A 626 -27.47 -49.70 19.83
N SER A 627 -27.13 -48.42 19.92
CA SER A 627 -25.76 -47.94 20.10
C SER A 627 -25.44 -47.73 21.58
N GLN A 628 -24.38 -48.40 22.09
CA GLN A 628 -24.03 -48.46 23.50
C GLN A 628 -22.74 -47.66 23.82
N GLY A 629 -22.62 -46.47 23.23
CA GLY A 629 -21.49 -45.58 23.38
C GLY A 629 -21.27 -44.71 22.13
N MET A 630 -20.17 -43.99 22.08
CA MET A 630 -19.81 -43.13 20.99
C MET A 630 -18.29 -43.23 20.68
N ILE A 631 -17.95 -43.47 19.41
CA ILE A 631 -16.57 -43.36 18.91
C ILE A 631 -16.21 -41.87 18.84
N ILE A 632 -15.03 -41.53 19.40
CA ILE A 632 -14.54 -40.15 19.39
C ILE A 632 -13.76 -39.92 18.10
N SER A 633 -14.05 -38.79 17.46
CA SER A 633 -13.39 -38.35 16.25
C SER A 633 -13.13 -36.85 16.27
N ALA A 634 -12.06 -36.42 15.60
CA ALA A 634 -11.79 -35.02 15.27
C ALA A 634 -12.28 -34.71 13.87
N TRP A 635 -12.81 -33.52 13.64
CA TRP A 635 -13.26 -33.04 12.35
C TRP A 635 -12.99 -31.55 12.21
N ASP A 636 -12.76 -31.12 10.98
CA ASP A 636 -12.51 -29.73 10.63
C ASP A 636 -13.63 -29.16 9.73
N ASP A 637 -13.54 -27.85 9.45
CA ASP A 637 -14.47 -27.12 8.60
C ASP A 637 -14.32 -27.44 7.09
N LYS A 638 -13.26 -28.18 6.72
CA LYS A 638 -12.99 -28.64 5.35
C LYS A 638 -13.54 -30.04 5.06
N ASP A 639 -14.46 -30.52 5.89
CA ASP A 639 -15.10 -31.83 5.77
C ASP A 639 -14.09 -33.01 5.89
N ASN A 640 -12.99 -32.83 6.64
CA ASN A 640 -12.12 -33.92 7.03
C ASN A 640 -12.54 -34.49 8.39
N LEU A 641 -12.48 -35.81 8.53
CA LEU A 641 -12.76 -36.49 9.79
C LEU A 641 -11.72 -37.57 10.05
N SER A 642 -11.21 -37.63 11.29
CA SER A 642 -10.32 -38.68 11.75
C SER A 642 -10.82 -39.27 13.07
N VAL A 643 -10.91 -40.60 13.15
CA VAL A 643 -11.18 -41.27 14.43
C VAL A 643 -9.94 -41.17 15.31
N LEU A 644 -10.14 -40.99 16.62
CA LEU A 644 -9.02 -40.97 17.58
C LEU A 644 -8.53 -42.40 17.80
N THR A 645 -7.21 -42.59 17.56
CA THR A 645 -6.50 -43.84 17.78
C THR A 645 -5.37 -43.61 18.77
N LEU A 646 -4.74 -44.68 19.24
CA LEU A 646 -3.64 -44.62 20.21
C LEU A 646 -2.29 -44.76 19.50
N GLU A 647 -1.33 -43.93 19.84
CA GLU A 647 0.05 -44.00 19.33
C GLU A 647 0.79 -45.27 19.79
N LYS A 648 0.53 -45.68 21.03
CA LYS A 648 1.14 -46.90 21.61
C LYS A 648 0.08 -47.98 21.78
N ASP A 649 0.49 -49.23 21.72
CA ASP A 649 -0.41 -50.34 21.94
C ASP A 649 -0.76 -50.46 23.43
N ILE A 650 -2.00 -50.15 23.76
CA ILE A 650 -2.60 -50.23 25.09
C ILE A 650 -3.72 -51.27 25.01
N ILE A 651 -3.87 -52.06 26.08
CA ILE A 651 -4.87 -53.11 26.17
C ILE A 651 -6.29 -52.54 26.04
N GLU A 652 -7.16 -53.22 25.30
CA GLU A 652 -8.58 -52.88 25.21
C GLU A 652 -9.27 -52.93 26.57
N GLY A 653 -10.08 -51.91 26.87
CA GLY A 653 -10.71 -51.72 28.16
C GLY A 653 -9.94 -50.79 29.10
N ALA A 654 -8.71 -50.41 28.79
CA ALA A 654 -7.98 -49.39 29.56
C ALA A 654 -8.74 -48.06 29.55
N GLU A 655 -8.73 -47.38 30.69
CA GLU A 655 -9.33 -46.07 30.88
C GLU A 655 -8.45 -44.99 30.27
N ILE A 656 -9.08 -43.95 29.75
CA ILE A 656 -8.47 -42.75 29.19
C ILE A 656 -8.91 -41.57 30.05
N GLY A 657 -7.96 -40.89 30.68
CA GLY A 657 -8.20 -39.77 31.56
C GLY A 657 -7.13 -38.69 31.46
#